data_e8ac2361e050d1f4e0fcddcd5d827647
#
_entry.id   e8ac2361e050d1f4e0fcddcd5d827647
#
_cell.length_a   1.000
_cell.length_b   1.000
_cell.length_c   1.000
_cell.angle_alpha   90.00
_cell.angle_beta   90.00
_cell.angle_gamma   90.00
#
_symmetry.space_group_name_H-M   'P 1'
#
loop_
_entity.id
_entity.type
_entity.pdbx_description
1 polymer ?
#
loop_
_entity_poly.entity_id
_entity_poly.type
_entity_poly.pdbx_seq_one_letter_code
_entity_poly.pdbx_strand_id
1 'polypeptide(L)'
;MPSSDVLIDNALRFTRYGQRLIAADPTLRNALRAGLDRPFQREEIQAFLAAQTINNEADLKRVLRTLKKHVALRLMVRDLSGIGDLTEVMASISALAELSIQEALRHLSGWHRADYGTPIGEESGTAQELIVIGMGKLGGCELNVSSDVDLIYIYPEEGQAGKLSNHEYFTKLAQKLTQAISELTADGYVFRVDLRLRPYGDSGPVVSSFAMLEQYLLTQGREWERYAWIKARALSGDAAGLEQLARPFVYRRYLDFGAFASMRDLHGQIRREVTRRALADNIKLGPGGIREIEFIAQVFQLIRGGKETDLQIRPTCAVLDLLALRGRLPQSTVAELQNAYHFLRNLEHRLQYLDDAQTHSLPENDTDRCLIASAMHFDTWENFRTAFDAHRIQVKQAFDDVFSENATPDDQTPLFVEHPALARLAELGYTDPQDAASRLSALKRCQRYTHLPEKNKVRFDRLMSQIVEAAAHHAHSNDTLARTIMLMETIAQRESYLALLAEYPQALTHVVKFCAASAWATTYLSQHPILLDELLDPRALLERCDWDRLRKNLRADLGDYTGTERQMDTLRNFKHAQTFHLLAQEMEGILSIEDLSKELTTLAECLLTEVLHIVWLSLPKKHGTAPHFAIIGYGKLGSRELNYASDLDIVFLYDDPDPAAPETYARYAQRINSWLTTFTPAGTLYETDLRLRPEGNSGLFVSSITAFSHYQQHDAWVWEHQALTRARFVAGDAAIGEAFEHIRREIICRSPDIAALRADVVGMRKKMHATHPTASTLFDLKHDQGGLIDVEFIVQFLVLAHASTYSDLADNVGNSALLSRAAQHGLVNNQRAEEVRSAYRALSSMQHRERLQDNGIRVKKSLVAPFIDSVKLLWTDLFGAY
;
A
#
# COMPACT_ATOMS: atom_id res chain seq x y z
N MET A 1 -49.39 20.19 1.08
CA MET A 1 -49.00 19.21 0.05
C MET A 1 -50.22 18.78 -0.73
N PRO A 2 -50.12 18.52 -2.03
CA PRO A 2 -51.23 17.94 -2.80
C PRO A 2 -51.66 16.60 -2.19
N SER A 3 -52.92 16.17 -2.40
CA SER A 3 -53.39 14.87 -1.90
C SER A 3 -52.63 13.74 -2.57
N SER A 4 -52.51 12.57 -1.87
CA SER A 4 -51.85 11.38 -2.41
C SER A 4 -52.34 10.98 -3.80
N ASP A 5 -53.67 11.13 -4.04
CA ASP A 5 -54.23 10.84 -5.36
C ASP A 5 -53.75 11.77 -6.47
N VAL A 6 -53.60 13.06 -6.19
CA VAL A 6 -53.07 14.04 -7.18
C VAL A 6 -51.62 13.72 -7.49
N LEU A 7 -50.83 13.35 -6.50
CA LEU A 7 -49.40 12.93 -6.72
C LEU A 7 -49.35 11.66 -7.58
N ILE A 8 -50.18 10.66 -7.25
CA ILE A 8 -50.26 9.40 -7.98
C ILE A 8 -50.66 9.68 -9.44
N ASP A 9 -51.74 10.44 -9.68
CA ASP A 9 -52.22 10.71 -11.05
C ASP A 9 -51.24 11.53 -11.86
N ASN A 10 -50.55 12.49 -11.26
CA ASN A 10 -49.49 13.24 -11.91
C ASN A 10 -48.31 12.36 -12.31
N ALA A 11 -47.81 11.52 -11.39
CA ALA A 11 -46.68 10.62 -11.66
C ALA A 11 -47.03 9.58 -12.74
N LEU A 12 -48.25 9.05 -12.71
CA LEU A 12 -48.68 8.06 -13.70
C LEU A 12 -48.74 8.61 -15.14
N ARG A 13 -48.80 9.94 -15.36
CA ARG A 13 -48.69 10.53 -16.69
C ARG A 13 -47.34 10.24 -17.33
N PHE A 14 -46.27 10.04 -16.55
CA PHE A 14 -44.93 9.83 -17.02
C PHE A 14 -44.52 8.35 -17.10
N THR A 15 -45.40 7.39 -16.81
CA THR A 15 -45.08 5.97 -16.84
C THR A 15 -46.22 5.12 -17.38
N ARG A 16 -46.07 4.64 -18.63
CA ARG A 16 -46.98 3.66 -19.24
C ARG A 16 -46.95 2.32 -18.47
N TYR A 17 -45.78 1.97 -17.91
CA TYR A 17 -45.66 0.79 -17.08
C TYR A 17 -46.53 0.87 -15.82
N GLY A 18 -46.43 1.98 -15.08
CA GLY A 18 -47.26 2.20 -13.90
C GLY A 18 -48.74 2.19 -14.18
N GLN A 19 -49.16 2.80 -15.32
CA GLN A 19 -50.56 2.75 -15.77
C GLN A 19 -51.04 1.30 -16.03
N ARG A 20 -50.21 0.49 -16.72
CA ARG A 20 -50.52 -0.92 -16.98
C ARG A 20 -50.65 -1.74 -15.70
N LEU A 21 -49.76 -1.51 -14.70
CA LEU A 21 -49.80 -2.21 -13.42
C LEU A 21 -51.12 -1.93 -12.67
N ILE A 22 -51.53 -0.64 -12.57
CA ILE A 22 -52.79 -0.27 -11.87
C ILE A 22 -54.03 -0.73 -12.64
N ALA A 23 -53.98 -0.73 -13.98
CA ALA A 23 -55.09 -1.24 -14.80
C ALA A 23 -55.25 -2.75 -14.65
N ALA A 24 -54.16 -3.50 -14.49
CA ALA A 24 -54.20 -4.95 -14.26
C ALA A 24 -54.60 -5.33 -12.85
N ASP A 25 -54.21 -4.54 -11.83
CA ASP A 25 -54.56 -4.72 -10.44
C ASP A 25 -54.88 -3.39 -9.74
N PRO A 26 -56.15 -3.00 -9.69
CA PRO A 26 -56.61 -1.76 -9.03
C PRO A 26 -56.30 -1.69 -7.54
N THR A 27 -56.07 -2.83 -6.85
CA THR A 27 -55.73 -2.86 -5.39
C THR A 27 -54.38 -2.22 -5.10
N LEU A 28 -53.43 -2.22 -6.07
CA LEU A 28 -52.16 -1.55 -6.00
C LEU A 28 -52.28 -0.05 -5.75
N ARG A 29 -53.32 0.61 -6.28
CA ARG A 29 -53.55 2.02 -6.03
C ARG A 29 -53.87 2.32 -4.54
N ASN A 30 -54.64 1.43 -3.88
CA ASN A 30 -54.96 1.59 -2.48
C ASN A 30 -53.70 1.36 -1.59
N ALA A 31 -52.94 0.34 -1.92
CA ALA A 31 -51.67 0.06 -1.23
C ALA A 31 -50.66 1.23 -1.41
N LEU A 32 -50.58 1.79 -2.60
CA LEU A 32 -49.78 2.96 -2.91
C LEU A 32 -50.21 4.20 -2.09
N ARG A 33 -51.51 4.49 -2.06
CA ARG A 33 -52.07 5.60 -1.26
C ARG A 33 -51.73 5.46 0.23
N ALA A 34 -51.79 4.27 0.79
CA ALA A 34 -51.54 3.99 2.20
C ALA A 34 -50.07 4.13 2.60
N GLY A 35 -49.13 4.01 1.65
CA GLY A 35 -47.70 4.02 1.94
C GLY A 35 -46.89 5.09 1.23
N LEU A 36 -47.53 6.06 0.55
CA LEU A 36 -46.84 7.04 -0.29
C LEU A 36 -46.02 8.06 0.51
N ASP A 37 -46.38 8.30 1.76
CA ASP A 37 -45.74 9.26 2.67
C ASP A 37 -44.34 8.80 3.14
N ARG A 38 -44.03 7.52 3.05
CA ARG A 38 -42.76 6.92 3.50
C ARG A 38 -42.05 6.11 2.40
N PRO A 39 -40.71 6.08 2.45
CA PRO A 39 -39.92 5.21 1.56
C PRO A 39 -40.27 3.72 1.78
N PHE A 40 -40.12 2.90 0.73
CA PHE A 40 -40.21 1.44 0.89
C PHE A 40 -38.84 0.91 1.33
N GLN A 41 -38.61 0.91 2.66
CA GLN A 41 -37.31 0.54 3.23
C GLN A 41 -37.15 -0.98 3.37
N ARG A 42 -35.92 -1.39 3.70
CA ARG A 42 -35.52 -2.80 3.86
C ARG A 42 -36.39 -3.55 4.85
N GLU A 43 -36.76 -2.93 5.96
CA GLU A 43 -37.57 -3.50 7.04
C GLU A 43 -39.00 -3.77 6.55
N GLU A 44 -39.55 -2.93 5.70
CA GLU A 44 -40.89 -3.12 5.14
C GLU A 44 -40.92 -4.27 4.11
N ILE A 45 -39.81 -4.41 3.32
CA ILE A 45 -39.65 -5.54 2.41
C ILE A 45 -39.60 -6.85 3.20
N GLN A 46 -38.81 -6.90 4.27
CA GLN A 46 -38.71 -8.07 5.16
C GLN A 46 -40.03 -8.40 5.80
N ALA A 47 -40.76 -7.40 6.33
CA ALA A 47 -42.10 -7.60 6.92
C ALA A 47 -43.09 -8.13 5.89
N PHE A 48 -43.05 -7.64 4.65
CA PHE A 48 -43.88 -8.15 3.57
C PHE A 48 -43.62 -9.62 3.30
N LEU A 49 -42.35 -10.01 3.17
CA LEU A 49 -41.93 -11.39 2.90
C LEU A 49 -42.29 -12.32 4.08
N ALA A 50 -42.07 -11.88 5.31
CA ALA A 50 -42.38 -12.65 6.52
C ALA A 50 -43.89 -12.93 6.70
N ALA A 51 -44.74 -12.04 6.19
CA ALA A 51 -46.19 -12.20 6.23
C ALA A 51 -46.76 -13.20 5.21
N GLN A 52 -45.93 -13.70 4.27
CA GLN A 52 -46.38 -14.60 3.21
C GLN A 52 -46.20 -16.07 3.58
N THR A 53 -47.10 -16.91 3.14
CA THR A 53 -46.97 -18.37 3.22
C THR A 53 -46.44 -18.87 1.86
N ILE A 54 -45.24 -19.45 1.86
CA ILE A 54 -44.59 -19.97 0.68
C ILE A 54 -44.36 -21.46 0.84
N ASN A 55 -45.14 -22.27 0.15
CA ASN A 55 -45.12 -23.73 0.29
C ASN A 55 -44.36 -24.43 -0.89
N ASN A 56 -44.23 -23.78 -2.00
CA ASN A 56 -43.61 -24.32 -3.22
C ASN A 56 -43.01 -23.25 -4.12
N GLU A 57 -42.32 -23.65 -5.18
CA GLU A 57 -41.64 -22.72 -6.11
C GLU A 57 -42.64 -21.76 -6.83
N ALA A 58 -43.88 -22.20 -7.09
CA ALA A 58 -44.87 -21.32 -7.74
C ALA A 58 -45.32 -20.20 -6.79
N ASP A 59 -45.57 -20.51 -5.50
CA ASP A 59 -45.89 -19.50 -4.48
C ASP A 59 -44.70 -18.51 -4.34
N LEU A 60 -43.50 -19.03 -4.24
CA LEU A 60 -42.27 -18.21 -4.16
C LEU A 60 -42.22 -17.22 -5.33
N LYS A 61 -42.31 -17.69 -6.56
CA LYS A 61 -42.27 -16.88 -7.78
C LYS A 61 -43.34 -15.79 -7.77
N ARG A 62 -44.57 -16.13 -7.37
CA ARG A 62 -45.72 -15.18 -7.27
C ARG A 62 -45.44 -14.11 -6.22
N VAL A 63 -45.05 -14.49 -5.00
CA VAL A 63 -44.77 -13.56 -3.90
C VAL A 63 -43.71 -12.53 -4.25
N LEU A 64 -42.59 -12.98 -4.83
CA LEU A 64 -41.50 -12.08 -5.21
C LEU A 64 -41.90 -11.08 -6.29
N ARG A 65 -42.71 -11.47 -7.26
CA ARG A 65 -43.21 -10.60 -8.31
C ARG A 65 -44.22 -9.62 -7.79
N THR A 66 -45.12 -10.02 -6.90
CA THR A 66 -46.03 -9.14 -6.20
C THR A 66 -45.27 -8.08 -5.40
N LEU A 67 -44.25 -8.48 -4.64
CA LEU A 67 -43.39 -7.56 -3.92
C LEU A 67 -42.73 -6.54 -4.87
N LYS A 68 -42.16 -6.98 -6.01
CA LYS A 68 -41.59 -6.07 -7.01
C LYS A 68 -42.59 -5.04 -7.47
N LYS A 69 -43.85 -5.44 -7.79
CA LYS A 69 -44.90 -4.51 -8.25
C LYS A 69 -45.17 -3.41 -7.20
N HIS A 70 -45.27 -3.78 -5.93
CA HIS A 70 -45.50 -2.82 -4.84
C HIS A 70 -44.33 -1.84 -4.67
N VAL A 71 -43.11 -2.36 -4.62
CA VAL A 71 -41.89 -1.53 -4.43
C VAL A 71 -41.67 -0.64 -5.61
N ALA A 72 -41.66 -1.16 -6.84
CA ALA A 72 -41.41 -0.40 -8.06
C ALA A 72 -42.45 0.71 -8.26
N LEU A 73 -43.74 0.45 -8.07
CA LEU A 73 -44.77 1.43 -8.23
C LEU A 73 -44.66 2.56 -7.19
N ARG A 74 -44.42 2.25 -5.92
CA ARG A 74 -44.25 3.30 -4.88
C ARG A 74 -43.03 4.17 -5.19
N LEU A 75 -41.90 3.57 -5.53
CA LEU A 75 -40.68 4.31 -5.86
C LEU A 75 -40.85 5.22 -7.07
N MET A 76 -41.45 4.71 -8.16
CA MET A 76 -41.72 5.53 -9.36
C MET A 76 -42.59 6.75 -9.02
N VAL A 77 -43.66 6.57 -8.23
CA VAL A 77 -44.51 7.69 -7.88
C VAL A 77 -43.81 8.67 -6.93
N ARG A 78 -43.06 8.20 -5.96
CA ARG A 78 -42.29 9.06 -5.04
C ARG A 78 -41.24 9.88 -5.80
N ASP A 79 -40.47 9.21 -6.67
CA ASP A 79 -39.39 9.82 -7.45
C ASP A 79 -39.96 10.84 -8.49
N LEU A 80 -40.99 10.45 -9.26
CA LEU A 80 -41.62 11.33 -10.24
C LEU A 80 -42.40 12.52 -9.61
N SER A 81 -42.81 12.38 -8.36
CA SER A 81 -43.45 13.47 -7.59
C SER A 81 -42.45 14.33 -6.81
N GLY A 82 -41.15 14.04 -6.88
CA GLY A 82 -40.12 14.79 -6.18
C GLY A 82 -40.14 14.65 -4.63
N ILE A 83 -40.86 13.66 -4.09
CA ILE A 83 -40.89 13.36 -2.63
C ILE A 83 -39.85 12.30 -2.23
N GLY A 84 -39.33 11.53 -3.18
CA GLY A 84 -38.18 10.64 -3.03
C GLY A 84 -37.01 11.19 -3.83
N ASP A 85 -35.79 10.88 -3.40
CA ASP A 85 -34.57 11.23 -4.11
C ASP A 85 -33.91 10.01 -4.77
N LEU A 86 -32.86 10.25 -5.54
CA LEU A 86 -32.08 9.21 -6.22
C LEU A 86 -31.54 8.16 -5.23
N THR A 87 -31.09 8.59 -4.06
CA THR A 87 -30.51 7.71 -3.04
C THR A 87 -31.55 6.74 -2.50
N GLU A 88 -32.77 7.23 -2.23
CA GLU A 88 -33.91 6.40 -1.82
C GLU A 88 -34.22 5.33 -2.87
N VAL A 89 -34.30 5.71 -4.14
CA VAL A 89 -34.63 4.76 -5.23
C VAL A 89 -33.57 3.69 -5.36
N MET A 90 -32.30 4.06 -5.39
CA MET A 90 -31.18 3.11 -5.50
C MET A 90 -31.11 2.15 -4.32
N ALA A 91 -31.25 2.67 -3.09
CA ALA A 91 -31.21 1.87 -1.88
C ALA A 91 -32.37 0.86 -1.81
N SER A 92 -33.59 1.30 -2.11
CA SER A 92 -34.80 0.44 -2.03
C SER A 92 -34.80 -0.64 -3.10
N ILE A 93 -34.37 -0.33 -4.34
CA ILE A 93 -34.28 -1.34 -5.40
C ILE A 93 -33.16 -2.33 -5.15
N SER A 94 -32.01 -1.86 -4.63
CA SER A 94 -30.92 -2.76 -4.25
C SER A 94 -31.34 -3.69 -3.10
N ALA A 95 -32.06 -3.17 -2.10
CA ALA A 95 -32.62 -3.97 -1.02
C ALA A 95 -33.67 -4.98 -1.52
N LEU A 96 -34.56 -4.58 -2.46
CA LEU A 96 -35.51 -5.48 -3.10
C LEU A 96 -34.78 -6.66 -3.79
N ALA A 97 -33.75 -6.37 -4.58
CA ALA A 97 -33.00 -7.41 -5.27
C ALA A 97 -32.30 -8.35 -4.31
N GLU A 98 -31.59 -7.81 -3.31
CA GLU A 98 -30.89 -8.58 -2.30
C GLU A 98 -31.81 -9.47 -1.48
N LEU A 99 -32.89 -8.92 -0.92
CA LEU A 99 -33.86 -9.67 -0.12
C LEU A 99 -34.65 -10.68 -0.94
N SER A 100 -34.95 -10.40 -2.21
CA SER A 100 -35.59 -11.37 -3.10
C SER A 100 -34.67 -12.55 -3.39
N ILE A 101 -33.38 -12.32 -3.58
CA ILE A 101 -32.36 -13.37 -3.78
C ILE A 101 -32.21 -14.19 -2.51
N GLN A 102 -32.09 -13.55 -1.34
CA GLN A 102 -31.93 -14.21 -0.05
C GLN A 102 -33.14 -15.08 0.29
N GLU A 103 -34.35 -14.57 0.09
CA GLU A 103 -35.57 -15.30 0.36
C GLU A 103 -35.76 -16.49 -0.58
N ALA A 104 -35.47 -16.28 -1.89
CA ALA A 104 -35.48 -17.37 -2.84
C ALA A 104 -34.47 -18.46 -2.49
N LEU A 105 -33.25 -18.06 -2.14
CA LEU A 105 -32.19 -18.99 -1.73
C LEU A 105 -32.56 -19.77 -0.48
N ARG A 106 -33.13 -19.09 0.51
CA ARG A 106 -33.57 -19.71 1.77
C ARG A 106 -34.56 -20.86 1.53
N HIS A 107 -35.62 -20.61 0.73
CA HIS A 107 -36.61 -21.62 0.42
C HIS A 107 -36.08 -22.74 -0.47
N LEU A 108 -35.37 -22.37 -1.56
CA LEU A 108 -34.82 -23.32 -2.51
C LEU A 108 -33.78 -24.23 -1.87
N SER A 109 -32.91 -23.70 -1.01
CA SER A 109 -31.94 -24.50 -0.25
C SER A 109 -32.62 -25.49 0.69
N GLY A 110 -33.71 -25.08 1.36
CA GLY A 110 -34.48 -25.96 2.22
C GLY A 110 -35.06 -27.16 1.45
N TRP A 111 -35.74 -26.90 0.34
CA TRP A 111 -36.29 -27.93 -0.51
C TRP A 111 -35.20 -28.82 -1.14
N HIS A 112 -34.11 -28.22 -1.59
CA HIS A 112 -32.99 -28.90 -2.20
C HIS A 112 -32.26 -29.87 -1.24
N ARG A 113 -32.11 -29.41 0.05
CA ARG A 113 -31.58 -30.28 1.12
C ARG A 113 -32.50 -31.47 1.42
N ALA A 114 -33.81 -31.31 1.35
CA ALA A 114 -34.77 -32.38 1.53
C ALA A 114 -34.68 -33.42 0.39
N ASP A 115 -34.43 -32.98 -0.85
CA ASP A 115 -34.36 -33.82 -2.02
C ASP A 115 -33.03 -34.56 -2.14
N TYR A 116 -31.88 -33.89 -1.87
CA TYR A 116 -30.54 -34.40 -2.19
C TYR A 116 -29.60 -34.54 -0.98
N GLY A 117 -30.04 -34.15 0.22
CA GLY A 117 -29.19 -34.14 1.41
C GLY A 117 -28.43 -32.82 1.59
N THR A 118 -27.71 -32.73 2.71
CA THR A 118 -26.89 -31.55 3.04
C THR A 118 -25.51 -31.63 2.38
N PRO A 119 -25.07 -30.62 1.62
CA PRO A 119 -23.73 -30.63 1.05
C PRO A 119 -22.68 -30.46 2.16
N ILE A 120 -21.72 -31.36 2.22
CA ILE A 120 -20.65 -31.40 3.22
C ILE A 120 -19.31 -31.15 2.51
N GLY A 121 -18.47 -30.28 3.08
CA GLY A 121 -17.10 -30.02 2.60
C GLY A 121 -16.18 -31.19 2.86
N GLU A 122 -15.30 -31.51 1.93
CA GLU A 122 -14.35 -32.61 2.04
C GLU A 122 -13.25 -32.35 3.07
N GLU A 123 -12.79 -31.11 3.17
CA GLU A 123 -11.72 -30.69 4.08
C GLU A 123 -12.24 -30.35 5.48
N SER A 124 -13.28 -29.53 5.55
CA SER A 124 -13.81 -29.03 6.84
C SER A 124 -14.77 -30.04 7.52
N GLY A 125 -15.38 -30.95 6.76
CA GLY A 125 -16.45 -31.80 7.23
C GLY A 125 -17.72 -31.06 7.62
N THR A 126 -17.85 -29.78 7.30
CA THR A 126 -18.98 -28.92 7.66
C THR A 126 -19.97 -28.76 6.52
N ALA A 127 -21.22 -28.39 6.87
CA ALA A 127 -22.24 -28.06 5.89
C ALA A 127 -21.86 -26.84 5.07
N GLN A 128 -21.99 -26.95 3.75
CA GLN A 128 -21.65 -25.89 2.80
C GLN A 128 -22.89 -25.11 2.37
N GLU A 129 -22.69 -23.84 2.01
CA GLU A 129 -23.76 -22.96 1.53
C GLU A 129 -23.38 -22.28 0.23
N LEU A 130 -24.38 -22.00 -0.63
CA LEU A 130 -24.19 -21.22 -1.85
C LEU A 130 -23.93 -19.76 -1.49
N ILE A 131 -22.82 -19.21 -1.97
CA ILE A 131 -22.48 -17.82 -1.89
C ILE A 131 -22.93 -17.15 -3.18
N VAL A 132 -23.79 -16.16 -3.08
CA VAL A 132 -24.26 -15.36 -4.21
C VAL A 132 -23.54 -14.01 -4.17
N ILE A 133 -22.82 -13.70 -5.21
CA ILE A 133 -22.09 -12.43 -5.35
C ILE A 133 -22.87 -11.51 -6.27
N GLY A 134 -23.23 -10.33 -5.78
CA GLY A 134 -23.75 -9.23 -6.58
C GLY A 134 -22.61 -8.42 -7.17
N MET A 135 -22.64 -8.22 -8.49
CA MET A 135 -21.67 -7.44 -9.24
C MET A 135 -22.26 -6.10 -9.70
N GLY A 136 -21.46 -5.26 -10.29
CA GLY A 136 -21.88 -4.01 -10.92
C GLY A 136 -22.73 -3.10 -10.01
N LYS A 137 -23.86 -2.62 -10.51
CA LYS A 137 -24.75 -1.73 -9.76
C LYS A 137 -25.35 -2.38 -8.51
N LEU A 138 -25.66 -3.69 -8.56
CA LEU A 138 -26.18 -4.40 -7.39
C LEU A 138 -25.12 -4.50 -6.28
N GLY A 139 -23.92 -4.85 -6.64
CA GLY A 139 -22.80 -4.93 -5.68
C GLY A 139 -22.49 -3.57 -5.06
N GLY A 140 -22.59 -2.48 -5.85
CA GLY A 140 -22.40 -1.09 -5.40
C GLY A 140 -23.57 -0.49 -4.63
N CYS A 141 -24.69 -1.20 -4.46
CA CYS A 141 -25.95 -0.66 -3.92
C CYS A 141 -26.51 0.53 -4.74
N GLU A 142 -26.28 0.54 -6.03
CA GLU A 142 -26.66 1.62 -6.97
C GLU A 142 -27.61 1.12 -8.07
N LEU A 143 -28.45 0.11 -7.77
CA LEU A 143 -29.31 -0.53 -8.75
C LEU A 143 -30.44 0.41 -9.22
N ASN A 144 -30.79 0.35 -10.50
CA ASN A 144 -31.96 1.04 -11.06
C ASN A 144 -33.18 0.12 -11.05
N VAL A 145 -34.34 0.73 -11.22
CA VAL A 145 -35.63 -0.01 -11.20
C VAL A 145 -35.70 -1.11 -12.25
N SER A 146 -35.18 -0.88 -13.45
CA SER A 146 -35.22 -1.84 -14.58
C SER A 146 -33.83 -2.32 -15.00
N SER A 147 -32.88 -2.36 -14.08
CA SER A 147 -31.53 -2.94 -14.34
C SER A 147 -31.57 -4.46 -14.32
N ASP A 148 -30.63 -5.06 -15.07
CA ASP A 148 -30.23 -6.46 -14.83
C ASP A 148 -29.49 -6.56 -13.49
N VAL A 149 -29.51 -7.73 -12.90
CA VAL A 149 -28.67 -8.09 -11.76
C VAL A 149 -27.56 -8.99 -12.26
N ASP A 150 -26.32 -8.51 -12.13
CA ASP A 150 -25.12 -9.26 -12.46
C ASP A 150 -24.77 -10.14 -11.26
N LEU A 151 -24.76 -11.48 -11.43
CA LEU A 151 -24.53 -12.43 -10.34
C LEU A 151 -23.39 -13.39 -10.68
N ILE A 152 -22.64 -13.80 -9.64
CA ILE A 152 -21.70 -14.91 -9.67
C ILE A 152 -22.06 -15.85 -8.52
N TYR A 153 -22.02 -17.16 -8.79
CA TYR A 153 -22.31 -18.19 -7.80
C TYR A 153 -21.05 -18.98 -7.45
N ILE A 154 -20.77 -19.08 -6.16
CA ILE A 154 -19.63 -19.83 -5.66
C ILE A 154 -20.00 -20.66 -4.43
N TYR A 155 -19.18 -21.64 -4.08
CA TYR A 155 -19.30 -22.42 -2.86
C TYR A 155 -17.91 -22.66 -2.24
N PRO A 156 -17.80 -22.84 -0.90
CA PRO A 156 -16.49 -22.87 -0.25
C PRO A 156 -15.63 -24.06 -0.64
N GLU A 157 -16.16 -25.31 -0.55
CA GLU A 157 -15.35 -26.52 -0.69
C GLU A 157 -16.00 -27.57 -1.59
N GLU A 158 -15.15 -28.34 -2.26
CA GLU A 158 -15.56 -29.57 -2.89
C GLU A 158 -16.07 -30.57 -1.84
N GLY A 159 -16.82 -31.56 -2.26
CA GLY A 159 -17.41 -32.54 -1.34
C GLY A 159 -18.67 -33.18 -1.92
N GLN A 160 -19.57 -33.66 -1.05
CA GLN A 160 -20.74 -34.41 -1.47
C GLN A 160 -22.03 -34.04 -0.72
N ALA A 161 -23.15 -34.11 -1.44
CA ALA A 161 -24.50 -33.98 -0.92
C ALA A 161 -25.28 -35.28 -1.31
N GLY A 162 -25.34 -36.24 -0.43
CA GLY A 162 -25.92 -37.54 -0.72
C GLY A 162 -25.21 -38.26 -1.88
N LYS A 163 -25.85 -38.31 -3.07
CA LYS A 163 -25.27 -38.93 -4.28
C LYS A 163 -24.69 -37.93 -5.25
N LEU A 164 -24.83 -36.65 -5.00
CA LEU A 164 -24.33 -35.58 -5.87
C LEU A 164 -23.00 -35.04 -5.31
N SER A 165 -22.11 -34.64 -6.20
CA SER A 165 -20.99 -33.78 -5.82
C SER A 165 -21.52 -32.39 -5.39
N ASN A 166 -20.74 -31.65 -4.57
CA ASN A 166 -21.10 -30.30 -4.21
C ASN A 166 -21.25 -29.40 -5.46
N HIS A 167 -20.43 -29.62 -6.48
CA HIS A 167 -20.54 -28.93 -7.75
C HIS A 167 -21.89 -29.17 -8.45
N GLU A 168 -22.33 -30.40 -8.56
CA GLU A 168 -23.64 -30.75 -9.16
C GLU A 168 -24.80 -30.23 -8.34
N TYR A 169 -24.70 -30.33 -7.01
CA TYR A 169 -25.71 -29.85 -6.07
C TYR A 169 -25.89 -28.34 -6.23
N PHE A 170 -24.81 -27.55 -6.14
CA PHE A 170 -24.87 -26.10 -6.24
C PHE A 170 -25.20 -25.61 -7.66
N THR A 171 -24.82 -26.34 -8.70
CA THR A 171 -25.24 -26.03 -10.08
C THR A 171 -26.75 -26.06 -10.24
N LYS A 172 -27.40 -27.14 -9.74
CA LYS A 172 -28.87 -27.27 -9.76
C LYS A 172 -29.54 -26.17 -8.92
N LEU A 173 -29.03 -25.87 -7.72
CA LEU A 173 -29.56 -24.85 -6.86
C LEU A 173 -29.44 -23.43 -7.50
N ALA A 174 -28.30 -23.09 -8.07
CA ALA A 174 -28.09 -21.81 -8.76
C ALA A 174 -28.98 -21.65 -10.00
N GLN A 175 -29.21 -22.73 -10.77
CA GLN A 175 -30.17 -22.69 -11.89
C GLN A 175 -31.59 -22.42 -11.41
N LYS A 176 -32.04 -23.07 -10.33
CA LYS A 176 -33.37 -22.83 -9.74
C LYS A 176 -33.51 -21.41 -9.21
N LEU A 177 -32.46 -20.90 -8.54
CA LEU A 177 -32.41 -19.51 -8.06
C LEU A 177 -32.51 -18.52 -9.21
N THR A 178 -31.73 -18.71 -10.26
CA THR A 178 -31.79 -17.89 -11.48
C THR A 178 -33.18 -17.88 -12.08
N GLN A 179 -33.82 -19.05 -12.21
CA GLN A 179 -35.20 -19.15 -12.71
C GLN A 179 -36.21 -18.45 -11.79
N ALA A 180 -36.12 -18.62 -10.48
CA ALA A 180 -37.05 -17.99 -9.53
C ALA A 180 -37.05 -16.46 -9.69
N ILE A 181 -35.88 -15.85 -9.95
CA ILE A 181 -35.71 -14.40 -10.13
C ILE A 181 -36.05 -13.94 -11.55
N SER A 182 -35.61 -14.63 -12.59
CA SER A 182 -35.61 -14.10 -13.98
C SER A 182 -36.72 -14.65 -14.88
N GLU A 183 -37.36 -15.78 -14.55
CA GLU A 183 -38.40 -16.38 -15.38
C GLU A 183 -39.59 -15.44 -15.56
N LEU A 184 -40.04 -15.25 -16.81
CA LEU A 184 -41.23 -14.52 -17.14
C LEU A 184 -42.46 -15.41 -16.87
N THR A 185 -43.27 -15.01 -15.90
CA THR A 185 -44.55 -15.64 -15.57
C THR A 185 -45.72 -14.72 -15.91
N ALA A 186 -46.97 -15.16 -15.66
CA ALA A 186 -48.14 -14.29 -15.78
C ALA A 186 -48.05 -13.02 -14.93
N ASP A 187 -47.29 -13.07 -13.83
CA ASP A 187 -47.03 -11.94 -12.95
C ASP A 187 -45.81 -11.09 -13.35
N GLY A 188 -45.14 -11.39 -14.46
CA GLY A 188 -43.90 -10.77 -14.90
C GLY A 188 -42.66 -11.51 -14.38
N TYR A 189 -41.56 -10.76 -14.19
CA TYR A 189 -40.29 -11.25 -13.64
C TYR A 189 -39.87 -10.36 -12.46
N VAL A 190 -38.96 -10.84 -11.60
CA VAL A 190 -38.40 -9.99 -10.53
C VAL A 190 -37.27 -9.12 -11.08
N PHE A 191 -36.21 -9.74 -11.56
CA PHE A 191 -35.09 -9.08 -12.28
C PHE A 191 -34.60 -9.99 -13.41
N ARG A 192 -34.06 -9.40 -14.47
CA ARG A 192 -33.24 -10.12 -15.44
C ARG A 192 -31.91 -10.44 -14.76
N VAL A 193 -31.40 -11.65 -14.94
CA VAL A 193 -30.13 -12.10 -14.35
C VAL A 193 -29.08 -12.24 -15.43
N ASP A 194 -27.93 -11.62 -15.22
CA ASP A 194 -26.75 -11.75 -16.08
C ASP A 194 -25.62 -12.48 -15.32
N LEU A 195 -25.14 -13.58 -15.90
CA LEU A 195 -24.08 -14.41 -15.34
C LEU A 195 -22.76 -14.32 -16.13
N ARG A 196 -22.63 -13.37 -17.08
CA ARG A 196 -21.45 -13.28 -17.96
C ARG A 196 -20.17 -12.84 -17.26
N LEU A 197 -20.27 -12.26 -16.07
CA LEU A 197 -19.11 -11.88 -15.25
C LEU A 197 -18.49 -13.05 -14.47
N ARG A 198 -19.07 -14.28 -14.55
CA ARG A 198 -18.51 -15.46 -13.91
C ARG A 198 -17.17 -15.89 -14.53
N PRO A 199 -16.31 -16.61 -13.81
CA PRO A 199 -15.07 -17.16 -14.36
C PRO A 199 -15.29 -17.86 -15.72
N TYR A 200 -14.44 -17.52 -16.69
CA TYR A 200 -14.54 -17.97 -18.09
C TYR A 200 -15.80 -17.50 -18.86
N GLY A 201 -16.60 -16.62 -18.30
CA GLY A 201 -17.79 -16.07 -18.97
C GLY A 201 -18.80 -17.15 -19.37
N ASP A 202 -19.35 -17.06 -20.57
CA ASP A 202 -20.36 -18.01 -21.06
C ASP A 202 -19.82 -19.45 -21.25
N SER A 203 -18.51 -19.62 -21.39
CA SER A 203 -17.87 -20.92 -21.52
C SER A 203 -17.59 -21.59 -20.17
N GLY A 204 -17.67 -20.86 -19.06
CA GLY A 204 -17.40 -21.36 -17.74
C GLY A 204 -18.60 -22.03 -17.06
N PRO A 205 -18.36 -22.79 -15.97
CA PRO A 205 -19.41 -23.40 -15.18
C PRO A 205 -20.31 -22.33 -14.54
N VAL A 206 -21.55 -22.70 -14.22
CA VAL A 206 -22.52 -21.80 -13.57
C VAL A 206 -22.09 -21.47 -12.15
N VAL A 207 -21.47 -22.42 -11.45
CA VAL A 207 -20.93 -22.25 -10.11
C VAL A 207 -19.45 -22.66 -10.07
N SER A 208 -18.67 -22.06 -9.17
CA SER A 208 -17.26 -22.40 -8.97
C SER A 208 -16.98 -22.57 -7.48
N SER A 209 -16.04 -23.47 -7.11
CA SER A 209 -15.51 -23.52 -5.75
C SER A 209 -14.58 -22.34 -5.47
N PHE A 210 -14.29 -22.05 -4.18
CA PHE A 210 -13.29 -21.05 -3.82
C PHE A 210 -11.93 -21.34 -4.45
N ALA A 211 -11.49 -22.60 -4.42
CA ALA A 211 -10.22 -23.00 -5.02
C ALA A 211 -10.18 -22.73 -6.53
N MET A 212 -11.28 -23.02 -7.25
CA MET A 212 -11.38 -22.76 -8.69
C MET A 212 -11.40 -21.26 -8.99
N LEU A 213 -12.10 -20.47 -8.18
CA LEU A 213 -12.14 -19.02 -8.33
C LEU A 213 -10.75 -18.42 -8.06
N GLU A 214 -10.06 -18.83 -6.99
CA GLU A 214 -8.71 -18.37 -6.66
C GLU A 214 -7.73 -18.66 -7.80
N GLN A 215 -7.70 -19.89 -8.28
CA GLN A 215 -6.87 -20.29 -9.41
C GLN A 215 -7.17 -19.45 -10.66
N TYR A 216 -8.45 -19.21 -10.96
CA TYR A 216 -8.84 -18.37 -12.09
C TYR A 216 -8.35 -16.94 -11.95
N LEU A 217 -8.57 -16.29 -10.81
CA LEU A 217 -8.16 -14.92 -10.56
C LEU A 217 -6.62 -14.76 -10.61
N LEU A 218 -5.87 -15.74 -10.13
CA LEU A 218 -4.40 -15.74 -10.16
C LEU A 218 -3.82 -15.96 -11.56
N THR A 219 -4.43 -16.83 -12.39
CA THR A 219 -3.82 -17.27 -13.65
C THR A 219 -4.44 -16.68 -14.90
N GLN A 220 -5.72 -16.35 -14.87
CA GLN A 220 -6.52 -15.93 -16.03
C GLN A 220 -7.20 -14.57 -15.85
N GLY A 221 -7.26 -14.06 -14.62
CA GLY A 221 -7.93 -12.81 -14.30
C GLY A 221 -7.34 -11.62 -15.08
N ARG A 222 -8.20 -10.87 -15.78
CA ARG A 222 -7.85 -9.74 -16.66
C ARG A 222 -8.08 -8.40 -15.96
N GLU A 223 -7.46 -7.33 -16.44
CA GLU A 223 -7.60 -5.99 -15.87
C GLU A 223 -9.06 -5.49 -15.87
N TRP A 224 -9.86 -5.79 -16.93
CA TRP A 224 -11.26 -5.42 -16.96
C TRP A 224 -12.10 -6.19 -15.92
N GLU A 225 -11.69 -7.41 -15.53
CA GLU A 225 -12.34 -8.17 -14.46
C GLU A 225 -11.99 -7.57 -13.10
N ARG A 226 -10.73 -7.16 -12.87
CA ARG A 226 -10.35 -6.41 -11.67
C ARG A 226 -11.23 -5.18 -11.48
N TYR A 227 -11.47 -4.43 -12.56
CA TYR A 227 -12.38 -3.29 -12.57
C TYR A 227 -13.82 -3.69 -12.18
N ALA A 228 -14.35 -4.79 -12.71
CA ALA A 228 -15.68 -5.28 -12.36
C ALA A 228 -15.77 -5.76 -10.90
N TRP A 229 -14.71 -6.41 -10.39
CA TRP A 229 -14.65 -6.95 -9.04
C TRP A 229 -14.54 -5.89 -7.94
N ILE A 230 -14.23 -4.63 -8.25
CA ILE A 230 -14.30 -3.51 -7.27
C ILE A 230 -15.66 -3.47 -6.59
N LYS A 231 -16.73 -3.68 -7.36
CA LYS A 231 -18.12 -3.63 -6.87
C LYS A 231 -18.65 -5.01 -6.40
N ALA A 232 -17.84 -6.06 -6.41
CA ALA A 232 -18.26 -7.37 -5.95
C ALA A 232 -18.66 -7.35 -4.47
N ARG A 233 -19.81 -7.94 -4.13
CA ARG A 233 -20.33 -8.01 -2.76
C ARG A 233 -21.10 -9.33 -2.56
N ALA A 234 -20.79 -10.06 -1.47
CA ALA A 234 -21.58 -11.21 -1.09
C ALA A 234 -22.99 -10.75 -0.68
N LEU A 235 -24.02 -11.34 -1.29
CA LEU A 235 -25.42 -11.15 -0.95
C LEU A 235 -25.89 -12.23 0.02
N SER A 236 -25.20 -13.38 0.05
CA SER A 236 -25.44 -14.51 0.94
C SER A 236 -24.16 -15.29 1.19
N GLY A 237 -24.10 -16.08 2.25
CA GLY A 237 -22.99 -16.97 2.58
C GLY A 237 -21.77 -16.25 3.16
N ASP A 238 -20.58 -16.87 3.03
CA ASP A 238 -19.33 -16.38 3.62
C ASP A 238 -18.76 -15.14 2.90
N ALA A 239 -19.13 -13.97 3.41
CA ALA A 239 -18.62 -12.68 2.90
C ALA A 239 -17.14 -12.46 3.23
N ALA A 240 -16.66 -12.96 4.38
CA ALA A 240 -15.28 -12.75 4.81
C ALA A 240 -14.30 -13.58 3.95
N GLY A 241 -14.64 -14.85 3.68
CA GLY A 241 -13.86 -15.70 2.77
C GLY A 241 -13.79 -15.12 1.35
N LEU A 242 -14.91 -14.59 0.85
CA LEU A 242 -14.91 -13.91 -0.44
C LEU A 242 -13.98 -12.68 -0.46
N GLU A 243 -14.02 -11.83 0.57
CA GLU A 243 -13.17 -10.65 0.63
C GLU A 243 -11.69 -11.00 0.72
N GLN A 244 -11.32 -12.01 1.49
CA GLN A 244 -9.93 -12.49 1.57
C GLN A 244 -9.41 -12.98 0.21
N LEU A 245 -10.26 -13.61 -0.57
CA LEU A 245 -9.91 -14.13 -1.89
C LEU A 245 -9.86 -13.02 -2.95
N ALA A 246 -10.83 -12.11 -2.98
CA ALA A 246 -10.97 -11.11 -4.03
C ALA A 246 -10.05 -9.89 -3.83
N ARG A 247 -9.80 -9.48 -2.57
CA ARG A 247 -9.05 -8.27 -2.24
C ARG A 247 -7.63 -8.24 -2.84
N PRO A 248 -6.80 -9.30 -2.76
CA PRO A 248 -5.46 -9.29 -3.37
C PRO A 248 -5.48 -9.19 -4.89
N PHE A 249 -6.52 -9.72 -5.53
CA PHE A 249 -6.70 -9.64 -6.98
C PHE A 249 -7.07 -8.21 -7.41
N VAL A 250 -8.00 -7.56 -6.70
CA VAL A 250 -8.51 -6.23 -7.04
C VAL A 250 -7.52 -5.14 -6.65
N TYR A 251 -7.02 -5.17 -5.42
CA TYR A 251 -6.23 -4.10 -4.83
C TYR A 251 -4.79 -4.58 -4.61
N ARG A 252 -3.92 -4.27 -5.57
CA ARG A 252 -2.49 -4.55 -5.46
C ARG A 252 -1.84 -3.63 -4.43
N ARG A 253 -0.90 -4.15 -3.64
CA ARG A 253 -0.20 -3.38 -2.59
C ARG A 253 0.64 -2.22 -3.11
N TYR A 254 1.13 -2.29 -4.34
CA TYR A 254 1.84 -1.22 -5.02
C TYR A 254 0.86 -0.37 -5.83
N LEU A 255 1.25 0.87 -6.11
CA LEU A 255 0.48 1.75 -6.98
C LEU A 255 0.53 1.22 -8.41
N ASP A 256 -0.58 0.74 -8.90
CA ASP A 256 -0.65 0.01 -10.17
C ASP A 256 -0.93 0.95 -11.36
N PHE A 257 0.08 1.67 -11.79
CA PHE A 257 -0.03 2.55 -12.97
C PHE A 257 -0.15 1.78 -14.29
N GLY A 258 0.21 0.49 -14.32
CA GLY A 258 -0.09 -0.36 -15.46
C GLY A 258 -1.59 -0.51 -15.69
N ALA A 259 -2.38 -0.56 -14.60
CA ALA A 259 -3.84 -0.53 -14.69
C ALA A 259 -4.34 0.77 -15.34
N PHE A 260 -3.73 1.93 -15.06
CA PHE A 260 -4.11 3.20 -15.67
C PHE A 260 -4.00 3.17 -17.21
N ALA A 261 -2.84 2.75 -17.71
CA ALA A 261 -2.60 2.62 -19.15
C ALA A 261 -3.55 1.60 -19.80
N SER A 262 -3.76 0.44 -19.15
CA SER A 262 -4.68 -0.60 -19.65
C SER A 262 -6.14 -0.11 -19.66
N MET A 263 -6.55 0.66 -18.65
CA MET A 263 -7.88 1.24 -18.56
C MET A 263 -8.07 2.33 -19.61
N ARG A 264 -7.08 3.16 -19.89
CA ARG A 264 -7.11 4.14 -20.99
C ARG A 264 -7.30 3.46 -22.35
N ASP A 265 -6.55 2.37 -22.60
CA ASP A 265 -6.69 1.59 -23.83
C ASP A 265 -8.08 0.97 -23.95
N LEU A 266 -8.62 0.39 -22.87
CA LEU A 266 -9.97 -0.15 -22.82
C LEU A 266 -11.01 0.92 -23.11
N HIS A 267 -10.88 2.10 -22.49
CA HIS A 267 -11.79 3.22 -22.77
C HIS A 267 -11.66 3.71 -24.21
N GLY A 268 -10.45 3.78 -24.76
CA GLY A 268 -10.24 4.11 -26.18
C GLY A 268 -10.90 3.12 -27.12
N GLN A 269 -10.91 1.82 -26.79
CA GLN A 269 -11.65 0.80 -27.55
C GLN A 269 -13.17 1.02 -27.45
N ILE A 270 -13.69 1.31 -26.25
CA ILE A 270 -15.10 1.60 -26.02
C ILE A 270 -15.52 2.84 -26.80
N ARG A 271 -14.77 3.94 -26.74
CA ARG A 271 -15.06 5.17 -27.52
C ARG A 271 -15.13 4.91 -29.04
N ARG A 272 -14.20 4.11 -29.58
CA ARG A 272 -14.24 3.71 -31.02
C ARG A 272 -15.50 2.92 -31.35
N GLU A 273 -15.90 2.00 -30.47
CA GLU A 273 -17.11 1.20 -30.68
C GLU A 273 -18.39 2.05 -30.57
N VAL A 274 -18.45 2.99 -29.60
CA VAL A 274 -19.54 3.96 -29.46
C VAL A 274 -19.67 4.82 -30.69
N THR A 275 -18.56 5.30 -31.27
CA THR A 275 -18.57 6.08 -32.52
C THR A 275 -19.01 5.20 -33.68
N ARG A 276 -18.55 3.96 -33.78
CA ARG A 276 -18.94 3.02 -34.83
C ARG A 276 -20.44 2.69 -34.81
N ARG A 277 -21.04 2.59 -33.63
CA ARG A 277 -22.45 2.27 -33.44
C ARG A 277 -23.37 3.51 -33.41
N ALA A 278 -22.86 4.70 -33.64
CA ALA A 278 -23.62 5.98 -33.57
C ALA A 278 -24.38 6.18 -32.24
N LEU A 279 -23.79 5.75 -31.11
CA LEU A 279 -24.39 5.85 -29.78
C LEU A 279 -24.18 7.22 -29.12
N ALA A 280 -24.16 8.30 -29.89
CA ALA A 280 -23.91 9.65 -29.36
C ALA A 280 -24.94 10.08 -28.30
N ASP A 281 -26.20 9.69 -28.44
CA ASP A 281 -27.29 10.01 -27.51
C ASP A 281 -27.49 8.93 -26.39
N ASN A 282 -26.55 8.01 -26.25
CA ASN A 282 -26.58 7.07 -25.16
C ASN A 282 -26.03 7.70 -23.85
N ILE A 283 -26.87 7.82 -22.85
CA ILE A 283 -26.56 8.52 -21.58
C ILE A 283 -25.55 7.76 -20.70
N LYS A 284 -25.39 6.45 -20.93
CA LYS A 284 -24.46 5.60 -20.16
C LYS A 284 -23.10 5.46 -20.86
N LEU A 285 -23.11 5.12 -22.16
CA LEU A 285 -21.91 4.78 -22.93
C LEU A 285 -21.39 5.93 -23.78
N GLY A 286 -22.24 6.92 -24.09
CA GLY A 286 -21.85 8.10 -24.87
C GLY A 286 -20.80 8.96 -24.17
N PRO A 287 -20.10 9.84 -24.92
CA PRO A 287 -19.10 10.73 -24.32
C PRO A 287 -19.74 11.62 -23.24
N GLY A 288 -19.09 11.73 -22.07
CA GLY A 288 -19.64 12.43 -20.93
C GLY A 288 -20.78 11.68 -20.21
N GLY A 289 -20.92 10.37 -20.42
CA GLY A 289 -21.96 9.55 -19.81
C GLY A 289 -21.62 9.02 -18.42
N ILE A 290 -22.58 8.32 -17.81
CA ILE A 290 -22.48 7.75 -16.45
C ILE A 290 -21.22 6.91 -16.31
N ARG A 291 -20.87 6.11 -17.32
CA ARG A 291 -19.72 5.19 -17.29
C ARG A 291 -18.40 5.93 -17.15
N GLU A 292 -18.24 7.13 -17.71
CA GLU A 292 -17.01 7.90 -17.55
C GLU A 292 -16.83 8.40 -16.10
N ILE A 293 -17.91 8.75 -15.42
CA ILE A 293 -17.87 9.14 -13.99
C ILE A 293 -17.50 7.94 -13.11
N GLU A 294 -18.17 6.80 -13.31
CA GLU A 294 -17.84 5.54 -12.61
C GLU A 294 -16.40 5.13 -12.87
N PHE A 295 -15.91 5.33 -14.09
CA PHE A 295 -14.57 4.96 -14.50
C PHE A 295 -13.49 5.80 -13.80
N ILE A 296 -13.70 7.11 -13.66
CA ILE A 296 -12.81 7.99 -12.89
C ILE A 296 -12.67 7.45 -11.46
N ALA A 297 -13.78 7.22 -10.75
CA ALA A 297 -13.75 6.74 -9.38
C ALA A 297 -13.01 5.39 -9.26
N GLN A 298 -13.36 4.42 -10.11
CA GLN A 298 -12.83 3.06 -10.03
C GLN A 298 -11.36 2.95 -10.44
N VAL A 299 -10.87 3.79 -11.35
CA VAL A 299 -9.44 3.84 -11.68
C VAL A 299 -8.60 4.26 -10.48
N PHE A 300 -9.02 5.28 -9.74
CA PHE A 300 -8.32 5.66 -8.51
C PHE A 300 -8.38 4.54 -7.46
N GLN A 301 -9.48 3.80 -7.36
CA GLN A 301 -9.59 2.65 -6.48
C GLN A 301 -8.58 1.54 -6.86
N LEU A 302 -8.43 1.22 -8.14
CA LEU A 302 -7.45 0.21 -8.61
C LEU A 302 -6.01 0.63 -8.35
N ILE A 303 -5.69 1.91 -8.58
CA ILE A 303 -4.32 2.42 -8.44
C ILE A 303 -3.92 2.52 -6.98
N ARG A 304 -4.81 3.04 -6.12
CA ARG A 304 -4.48 3.46 -4.75
C ARG A 304 -5.10 2.60 -3.65
N GLY A 305 -6.18 1.87 -3.95
CA GLY A 305 -6.93 1.11 -2.96
C GLY A 305 -6.11 0.05 -2.21
N GLY A 306 -4.97 -0.38 -2.76
CA GLY A 306 -4.05 -1.27 -2.06
C GLY A 306 -3.29 -0.60 -0.90
N LYS A 307 -3.01 0.70 -1.01
CA LYS A 307 -2.37 1.52 0.03
C LYS A 307 -3.39 2.33 0.85
N GLU A 308 -4.39 2.90 0.19
CA GLU A 308 -5.45 3.73 0.75
C GLU A 308 -6.72 2.88 0.91
N THR A 309 -6.78 2.06 1.96
CA THR A 309 -7.82 1.03 2.14
C THR A 309 -9.23 1.58 2.31
N ASP A 310 -9.39 2.83 2.73
CA ASP A 310 -10.68 3.52 2.77
C ASP A 310 -11.28 3.78 1.37
N LEU A 311 -10.47 3.74 0.30
CA LEU A 311 -10.99 3.75 -1.07
C LEU A 311 -11.62 2.41 -1.49
N GLN A 312 -11.54 1.35 -0.70
CA GLN A 312 -12.14 0.05 -0.99
C GLN A 312 -13.66 -0.01 -0.73
N ILE A 313 -14.32 1.14 -0.73
CA ILE A 313 -15.77 1.25 -0.66
C ILE A 313 -16.39 1.17 -2.05
N ARG A 314 -17.70 0.86 -2.14
CA ARG A 314 -18.35 0.54 -3.41
C ARG A 314 -19.15 1.70 -4.05
N PRO A 315 -19.83 2.60 -3.28
CA PRO A 315 -20.65 3.67 -3.85
C PRO A 315 -19.81 4.74 -4.56
N THR A 316 -20.16 5.06 -5.80
CA THR A 316 -19.39 5.96 -6.68
C THR A 316 -19.22 7.37 -6.10
N CYS A 317 -20.28 7.99 -5.61
CA CYS A 317 -20.21 9.34 -5.04
C CYS A 317 -19.35 9.40 -3.77
N ALA A 318 -19.44 8.38 -2.90
CA ALA A 318 -18.63 8.33 -1.69
C ALA A 318 -17.11 8.18 -2.00
N VAL A 319 -16.78 7.45 -3.06
CA VAL A 319 -15.39 7.37 -3.57
C VAL A 319 -14.92 8.74 -4.03
N LEU A 320 -15.74 9.46 -4.81
CA LEU A 320 -15.41 10.81 -5.30
C LEU A 320 -15.18 11.79 -4.12
N ASP A 321 -15.99 11.71 -3.05
CA ASP A 321 -15.80 12.52 -1.84
C ASP A 321 -14.44 12.24 -1.17
N LEU A 322 -14.05 10.97 -1.05
CA LEU A 322 -12.75 10.59 -0.50
C LEU A 322 -11.59 11.08 -1.39
N LEU A 323 -11.75 11.07 -2.72
CA LEU A 323 -10.72 11.58 -3.62
C LEU A 323 -10.53 13.10 -3.47
N ALA A 324 -11.61 13.85 -3.25
CA ALA A 324 -11.53 15.28 -2.93
C ALA A 324 -10.85 15.51 -1.57
N LEU A 325 -11.30 14.80 -0.52
CA LEU A 325 -10.75 14.91 0.84
C LEU A 325 -9.24 14.65 0.87
N ARG A 326 -8.76 13.72 0.04
CA ARG A 326 -7.35 13.37 -0.08
C ARG A 326 -6.57 14.24 -1.08
N GLY A 327 -7.22 15.26 -1.67
CA GLY A 327 -6.60 16.14 -2.67
C GLY A 327 -6.17 15.41 -3.96
N ARG A 328 -6.81 14.29 -4.29
CA ARG A 328 -6.56 13.53 -5.53
C ARG A 328 -7.31 14.10 -6.72
N LEU A 329 -8.44 14.73 -6.46
CA LEU A 329 -9.22 15.50 -7.41
C LEU A 329 -9.58 16.87 -6.79
N PRO A 330 -9.68 17.95 -7.60
CA PRO A 330 -10.17 19.23 -7.11
C PRO A 330 -11.61 19.11 -6.59
N GLN A 331 -11.93 19.81 -5.49
CA GLN A 331 -13.27 19.80 -4.90
C GLN A 331 -14.35 20.28 -5.90
N SER A 332 -14.01 21.27 -6.75
CA SER A 332 -14.91 21.76 -7.81
C SER A 332 -15.24 20.66 -8.83
N THR A 333 -14.22 19.94 -9.29
CA THR A 333 -14.38 18.83 -10.25
C THR A 333 -15.25 17.71 -9.66
N VAL A 334 -15.05 17.36 -8.38
CA VAL A 334 -15.88 16.34 -7.70
C VAL A 334 -17.34 16.80 -7.63
N ALA A 335 -17.60 18.06 -7.27
CA ALA A 335 -18.97 18.60 -7.23
C ALA A 335 -19.64 18.56 -8.62
N GLU A 336 -18.92 18.91 -9.67
CA GLU A 336 -19.40 18.84 -11.06
C GLU A 336 -19.72 17.40 -11.48
N LEU A 337 -18.84 16.43 -11.17
CA LEU A 337 -19.06 15.01 -11.45
C LEU A 337 -20.26 14.44 -10.70
N GLN A 338 -20.43 14.79 -9.43
CA GLN A 338 -21.59 14.34 -8.63
C GLN A 338 -22.91 14.93 -9.14
N ASN A 339 -22.93 16.23 -9.48
CA ASN A 339 -24.10 16.88 -10.06
C ASN A 339 -24.48 16.22 -11.40
N ALA A 340 -23.50 15.96 -12.26
CA ALA A 340 -23.71 15.26 -13.52
C ALA A 340 -24.18 13.82 -13.29
N TYR A 341 -23.60 13.10 -12.32
CA TYR A 341 -24.01 11.75 -11.95
C TYR A 341 -25.47 11.71 -11.52
N HIS A 342 -25.89 12.59 -10.61
CA HIS A 342 -27.27 12.67 -10.16
C HIS A 342 -28.22 13.00 -11.30
N PHE A 343 -27.88 13.97 -12.17
CA PHE A 343 -28.69 14.34 -13.33
C PHE A 343 -28.86 13.16 -14.30
N LEU A 344 -27.75 12.52 -14.69
CA LEU A 344 -27.75 11.41 -15.62
C LEU A 344 -28.45 10.15 -15.07
N ARG A 345 -28.31 9.87 -13.77
CA ARG A 345 -28.99 8.75 -13.12
C ARG A 345 -30.49 8.99 -12.98
N ASN A 346 -30.91 10.21 -12.67
CA ASN A 346 -32.30 10.57 -12.67
C ASN A 346 -32.88 10.42 -14.09
N LEU A 347 -32.20 10.89 -15.11
CA LEU A 347 -32.60 10.70 -16.51
C LEU A 347 -32.71 9.21 -16.88
N GLU A 348 -31.75 8.39 -16.45
CA GLU A 348 -31.78 6.93 -16.66
C GLU A 348 -33.06 6.31 -16.07
N HIS A 349 -33.46 6.72 -14.85
CA HIS A 349 -34.71 6.28 -14.23
C HIS A 349 -35.93 6.72 -15.03
N ARG A 350 -35.99 7.99 -15.48
CA ARG A 350 -37.14 8.49 -16.27
C ARG A 350 -37.31 7.71 -17.57
N LEU A 351 -36.21 7.40 -18.25
CA LEU A 351 -36.25 6.59 -19.47
C LEU A 351 -36.74 5.16 -19.19
N GLN A 352 -36.34 4.56 -18.07
CA GLN A 352 -36.76 3.20 -17.69
C GLN A 352 -38.22 3.16 -17.22
N TYR A 353 -38.72 4.19 -16.55
CA TYR A 353 -40.08 4.24 -16.05
C TYR A 353 -41.14 4.26 -17.18
N LEU A 354 -40.78 4.70 -18.36
CA LEU A 354 -41.73 4.75 -19.48
C LEU A 354 -42.37 3.37 -19.70
N ASP A 355 -41.57 2.31 -19.83
CA ASP A 355 -42.07 1.00 -20.23
C ASP A 355 -41.46 -0.20 -19.44
N ASP A 356 -40.74 0.02 -18.36
CA ASP A 356 -39.93 -0.98 -17.66
C ASP A 356 -38.88 -1.64 -18.60
N ALA A 357 -38.28 -0.81 -19.47
CA ALA A 357 -37.30 -1.23 -20.45
C ALA A 357 -35.90 -0.81 -20.05
N GLN A 358 -34.92 -1.66 -20.30
CA GLN A 358 -33.51 -1.35 -20.09
C GLN A 358 -32.99 -0.51 -21.27
N THR A 359 -33.36 0.78 -21.28
CA THR A 359 -32.91 1.72 -22.31
C THR A 359 -31.98 2.79 -21.71
N HIS A 360 -31.01 3.20 -22.51
CA HIS A 360 -30.04 4.24 -22.16
C HIS A 360 -29.95 5.29 -23.26
N SER A 361 -30.79 5.23 -24.30
CA SER A 361 -30.81 6.19 -25.39
C SER A 361 -31.97 7.15 -25.23
N LEU A 362 -31.72 8.40 -25.57
CA LEU A 362 -32.80 9.41 -25.61
C LEU A 362 -33.87 9.02 -26.65
N PRO A 363 -35.16 9.34 -26.42
CA PRO A 363 -36.21 8.99 -27.32
C PRO A 363 -36.12 9.78 -28.63
N GLU A 364 -36.56 9.16 -29.75
CA GLU A 364 -36.57 9.79 -31.05
C GLU A 364 -37.90 10.50 -31.35
N ASN A 365 -38.99 10.02 -30.74
CA ASN A 365 -40.33 10.58 -30.98
C ASN A 365 -40.61 11.78 -30.04
N ASP A 366 -41.32 12.76 -30.53
CA ASP A 366 -41.58 14.02 -29.83
C ASP A 366 -42.47 13.85 -28.58
N THR A 367 -43.34 12.85 -28.55
CA THR A 367 -44.23 12.59 -27.41
C THR A 367 -43.38 12.16 -26.18
N ASP A 368 -42.49 11.20 -26.37
CA ASP A 368 -41.62 10.74 -25.28
C ASP A 368 -40.55 11.79 -24.91
N ARG A 369 -40.09 12.61 -25.89
CA ARG A 369 -39.23 13.77 -25.61
C ARG A 369 -39.88 14.76 -24.67
N CYS A 370 -41.12 15.14 -24.94
CA CYS A 370 -41.90 16.04 -24.08
C CYS A 370 -42.13 15.42 -22.67
N LEU A 371 -42.45 14.13 -22.62
CA LEU A 371 -42.61 13.43 -21.34
C LEU A 371 -41.30 13.43 -20.51
N ILE A 372 -40.18 13.12 -21.12
CA ILE A 372 -38.85 13.09 -20.44
C ILE A 372 -38.44 14.50 -19.99
N ALA A 373 -38.57 15.53 -20.84
CA ALA A 373 -38.28 16.91 -20.45
C ALA A 373 -39.10 17.34 -19.24
N SER A 374 -40.41 17.09 -19.28
CA SER A 374 -41.33 17.42 -18.18
C SER A 374 -41.01 16.59 -16.90
N ALA A 375 -40.70 15.29 -17.03
CA ALA A 375 -40.31 14.43 -15.90
C ALA A 375 -38.96 14.84 -15.28
N MET A 376 -38.12 15.55 -16.05
CA MET A 376 -36.86 16.14 -15.59
C MET A 376 -37.03 17.60 -15.16
N HIS A 377 -38.28 18.10 -15.06
CA HIS A 377 -38.65 19.46 -14.65
C HIS A 377 -38.18 20.57 -15.58
N PHE A 378 -38.13 20.29 -16.88
CA PHE A 378 -37.89 21.30 -17.94
C PHE A 378 -39.16 21.59 -18.74
N ASP A 379 -39.34 22.87 -19.05
CA ASP A 379 -40.50 23.33 -19.81
C ASP A 379 -40.46 22.89 -21.29
N THR A 380 -39.26 22.77 -21.84
CA THR A 380 -39.05 22.38 -23.26
C THR A 380 -37.93 21.33 -23.40
N TRP A 381 -37.97 20.58 -24.50
CA TRP A 381 -36.93 19.65 -24.87
C TRP A 381 -35.58 20.33 -25.10
N GLU A 382 -35.58 21.52 -25.68
CA GLU A 382 -34.38 22.31 -25.96
C GLU A 382 -33.67 22.73 -24.67
N ASN A 383 -34.44 23.20 -23.66
CA ASN A 383 -33.87 23.54 -22.35
C ASN A 383 -33.28 22.32 -21.65
N PHE A 384 -34.00 21.19 -21.68
CA PHE A 384 -33.48 19.91 -21.20
C PHE A 384 -32.18 19.50 -21.91
N ARG A 385 -32.18 19.56 -23.26
CA ARG A 385 -31.04 19.21 -24.09
C ARG A 385 -29.80 20.07 -23.77
N THR A 386 -30.00 21.37 -23.59
CA THR A 386 -28.92 22.29 -23.18
C THR A 386 -28.30 21.91 -21.85
N ALA A 387 -29.11 21.59 -20.83
CA ALA A 387 -28.63 21.14 -19.53
C ALA A 387 -27.91 19.77 -19.61
N PHE A 388 -28.49 18.84 -20.37
CA PHE A 388 -27.89 17.53 -20.60
C PHE A 388 -26.50 17.62 -21.25
N ASP A 389 -26.38 18.42 -22.31
CA ASP A 389 -25.11 18.60 -23.03
C ASP A 389 -24.07 19.32 -22.14
N ALA A 390 -24.49 20.28 -21.30
CA ALA A 390 -23.63 20.95 -20.35
C ALA A 390 -23.00 19.97 -19.34
N HIS A 391 -23.80 19.10 -18.72
CA HIS A 391 -23.28 18.07 -17.82
C HIS A 391 -22.32 17.11 -18.51
N ARG A 392 -22.64 16.71 -19.74
CA ARG A 392 -21.75 15.81 -20.51
C ARG A 392 -20.42 16.45 -20.88
N ILE A 393 -20.41 17.73 -21.21
CA ILE A 393 -19.18 18.47 -21.50
C ILE A 393 -18.30 18.50 -20.25
N GLN A 394 -18.87 18.81 -19.08
CA GLN A 394 -18.13 18.80 -17.80
C GLN A 394 -17.51 17.43 -17.49
N VAL A 395 -18.32 16.36 -17.60
CA VAL A 395 -17.82 14.99 -17.36
C VAL A 395 -16.72 14.63 -18.34
N LYS A 396 -16.90 14.93 -19.63
CA LYS A 396 -15.89 14.65 -20.66
C LYS A 396 -14.60 15.41 -20.38
N GLN A 397 -14.68 16.68 -19.99
CA GLN A 397 -13.51 17.49 -19.65
C GLN A 397 -12.79 16.93 -18.43
N ALA A 398 -13.49 16.65 -17.34
CA ALA A 398 -12.91 16.02 -16.17
C ALA A 398 -12.27 14.66 -16.48
N PHE A 399 -12.91 13.87 -17.37
CA PHE A 399 -12.36 12.61 -17.82
C PHE A 399 -11.09 12.80 -18.66
N ASP A 400 -11.14 13.71 -19.62
CA ASP A 400 -9.98 14.00 -20.46
C ASP A 400 -8.81 14.57 -19.62
N ASP A 401 -9.07 15.41 -18.60
CA ASP A 401 -8.06 15.93 -17.68
C ASP A 401 -7.39 14.82 -16.85
N VAL A 402 -8.18 13.85 -16.38
CA VAL A 402 -7.65 12.70 -15.61
C VAL A 402 -6.85 11.74 -16.49
N PHE A 403 -7.27 11.54 -17.76
CA PHE A 403 -6.71 10.55 -18.68
C PHE A 403 -5.89 11.13 -19.82
N SER A 404 -5.78 12.46 -19.95
CA SER A 404 -4.89 13.07 -20.94
C SER A 404 -3.46 12.63 -20.65
N GLU A 405 -2.76 12.18 -21.66
CA GLU A 405 -1.30 12.21 -21.60
C GLU A 405 -0.91 13.68 -21.44
N ASN A 406 -0.03 13.98 -20.47
CA ASN A 406 0.68 15.25 -20.49
C ASN A 406 1.57 15.26 -21.75
N ALA A 407 0.93 15.44 -22.89
CA ALA A 407 1.59 15.64 -24.16
C ALA A 407 2.19 17.04 -24.12
N THR A 408 3.42 17.15 -23.67
CA THR A 408 4.27 18.23 -24.17
C THR A 408 4.29 18.11 -25.67
N PRO A 409 4.10 19.21 -26.41
CA PRO A 409 4.15 19.16 -27.87
C PRO A 409 5.43 18.48 -28.33
N ASP A 410 5.28 17.45 -29.15
CA ASP A 410 6.35 16.60 -29.67
C ASP A 410 7.06 17.33 -30.84
N ASP A 411 7.63 18.50 -30.54
CA ASP A 411 8.34 19.32 -31.53
C ASP A 411 9.88 19.24 -31.37
N GLN A 412 10.34 18.32 -30.48
CA GLN A 412 11.78 18.15 -30.25
C GLN A 412 12.28 16.86 -30.89
N THR A 413 13.39 16.97 -31.65
CA THR A 413 14.11 15.82 -32.21
C THR A 413 14.44 14.83 -31.08
N PRO A 414 14.08 13.53 -31.20
CA PRO A 414 14.33 12.54 -30.16
C PRO A 414 15.81 12.50 -29.77
N LEU A 415 16.12 12.61 -28.49
CA LEU A 415 17.51 12.57 -27.97
C LEU A 415 17.99 11.14 -27.77
N PHE A 416 17.08 10.21 -27.54
CA PHE A 416 17.41 8.80 -27.39
C PHE A 416 17.26 8.05 -28.72
N VAL A 417 18.30 8.12 -29.53
CA VAL A 417 18.44 7.49 -30.87
C VAL A 417 19.66 6.58 -30.91
N GLU A 418 19.77 5.74 -31.94
CA GLU A 418 20.89 4.79 -32.07
C GLU A 418 22.25 5.49 -32.19
N HIS A 419 22.27 6.66 -32.85
CA HIS A 419 23.46 7.51 -33.02
C HIS A 419 23.15 8.94 -32.56
N PRO A 420 23.25 9.25 -31.24
CA PRO A 420 22.99 10.60 -30.75
C PRO A 420 23.97 11.63 -31.32
N ALA A 421 23.46 12.81 -31.66
CA ALA A 421 24.28 13.89 -32.18
C ALA A 421 25.16 14.50 -31.07
N LEU A 422 26.47 14.37 -31.20
CA LEU A 422 27.44 14.87 -30.21
C LEU A 422 27.30 16.38 -29.96
N ALA A 423 27.07 17.16 -31.03
CA ALA A 423 26.88 18.61 -30.94
C ALA A 423 25.67 18.93 -30.01
N ARG A 424 24.60 18.18 -30.14
CA ARG A 424 23.39 18.39 -29.31
C ARG A 424 23.62 18.05 -27.84
N LEU A 425 24.37 16.96 -27.54
CA LEU A 425 24.74 16.62 -26.18
C LEU A 425 25.68 17.68 -25.55
N ALA A 426 26.61 18.23 -26.35
CA ALA A 426 27.46 19.33 -25.91
C ALA A 426 26.66 20.60 -25.60
N GLU A 427 25.69 20.98 -26.45
CA GLU A 427 24.79 22.11 -26.25
C GLU A 427 23.94 21.95 -24.97
N LEU A 428 23.54 20.73 -24.63
CA LEU A 428 22.78 20.43 -23.40
C LEU A 428 23.63 20.57 -22.12
N GLY A 429 24.98 20.53 -22.24
CA GLY A 429 25.87 20.71 -21.10
C GLY A 429 26.58 19.45 -20.61
N TYR A 430 26.63 18.38 -21.42
CA TYR A 430 27.40 17.19 -21.05
C TYR A 430 28.90 17.47 -21.11
N THR A 431 29.61 17.11 -20.05
CA THR A 431 31.07 17.33 -19.96
C THR A 431 31.85 16.42 -20.90
N ASP A 432 31.37 15.23 -21.17
CA ASP A 432 31.88 14.29 -22.18
C ASP A 432 30.72 13.79 -23.06
N PRO A 433 30.41 14.49 -24.17
CA PRO A 433 29.37 14.08 -25.10
C PRO A 433 29.62 12.71 -25.76
N GLN A 434 30.88 12.32 -25.93
CA GLN A 434 31.27 11.03 -26.54
C GLN A 434 30.90 9.86 -25.60
N ASP A 435 31.19 9.97 -24.31
CA ASP A 435 30.78 8.97 -23.30
C ASP A 435 29.25 8.86 -23.21
N ALA A 436 28.56 10.01 -23.14
CA ALA A 436 27.09 10.03 -23.11
C ALA A 436 26.47 9.34 -24.33
N ALA A 437 26.94 9.67 -25.54
CA ALA A 437 26.48 9.04 -26.79
C ALA A 437 26.75 7.53 -26.84
N SER A 438 27.93 7.10 -26.37
CA SER A 438 28.28 5.69 -26.27
C SER A 438 27.37 4.89 -25.38
N ARG A 439 27.04 5.44 -24.20
CA ARG A 439 26.10 4.82 -23.22
C ARG A 439 24.68 4.71 -23.77
N LEU A 440 24.19 5.76 -24.42
CA LEU A 440 22.84 5.76 -25.03
C LEU A 440 22.76 4.73 -26.17
N SER A 441 23.81 4.66 -27.03
CA SER A 441 23.90 3.67 -28.10
C SER A 441 23.99 2.23 -27.56
N ALA A 442 24.73 2.03 -26.47
CA ALA A 442 24.84 0.73 -25.82
C ALA A 442 23.47 0.28 -25.25
N LEU A 443 22.74 1.20 -24.61
CA LEU A 443 21.39 0.94 -24.08
C LEU A 443 20.40 0.54 -25.19
N LYS A 444 20.41 1.22 -26.34
CA LYS A 444 19.57 0.87 -27.52
C LYS A 444 19.84 -0.55 -28.03
N ARG A 445 21.06 -1.03 -27.89
CA ARG A 445 21.48 -2.37 -28.35
C ARG A 445 21.40 -3.45 -27.27
N CYS A 446 21.14 -3.08 -26.02
CA CYS A 446 21.09 -4.05 -24.93
C CYS A 446 19.89 -4.99 -25.08
N GLN A 447 20.05 -6.22 -24.61
CA GLN A 447 19.02 -7.27 -24.72
C GLN A 447 17.71 -6.89 -24.02
N ARG A 448 17.80 -6.19 -22.88
CA ARG A 448 16.62 -5.74 -22.12
C ARG A 448 15.76 -4.76 -22.92
N TYR A 449 16.37 -3.85 -23.69
CA TYR A 449 15.64 -2.92 -24.54
C TYR A 449 15.10 -3.59 -25.80
N THR A 450 15.90 -4.40 -26.50
CA THR A 450 15.51 -5.01 -27.78
C THR A 450 14.33 -5.96 -27.65
N HIS A 451 14.16 -6.61 -26.49
CA HIS A 451 13.03 -7.51 -26.20
C HIS A 451 11.78 -6.81 -25.67
N LEU A 452 11.80 -5.48 -25.54
CA LEU A 452 10.58 -4.76 -25.15
C LEU A 452 9.51 -4.84 -26.23
N PRO A 453 8.23 -4.99 -25.84
CA PRO A 453 7.11 -4.77 -26.77
C PRO A 453 7.16 -3.38 -27.38
N GLU A 454 6.74 -3.23 -28.64
CA GLU A 454 6.84 -1.95 -29.38
C GLU A 454 6.18 -0.79 -28.60
N LYS A 455 5.03 -1.00 -27.98
CA LYS A 455 4.36 0.00 -27.14
C LYS A 455 5.26 0.49 -26.00
N ASN A 456 5.99 -0.42 -25.36
CA ASN A 456 6.88 -0.09 -24.24
C ASN A 456 8.18 0.55 -24.74
N LYS A 457 8.66 0.23 -25.97
CA LYS A 457 9.79 0.94 -26.57
C LYS A 457 9.49 2.41 -26.79
N VAL A 458 8.35 2.73 -27.37
CA VAL A 458 7.93 4.13 -27.59
C VAL A 458 7.91 4.91 -26.26
N ARG A 459 7.33 4.32 -25.23
CA ARG A 459 7.30 4.93 -23.88
C ARG A 459 8.70 5.08 -23.29
N PHE A 460 9.52 4.06 -23.39
CA PHE A 460 10.89 4.06 -22.90
C PHE A 460 11.76 5.12 -23.62
N ASP A 461 11.64 5.23 -24.94
CA ASP A 461 12.35 6.21 -25.76
C ASP A 461 12.01 7.65 -25.36
N ARG A 462 10.72 7.92 -25.11
CA ARG A 462 10.26 9.21 -24.62
C ARG A 462 10.84 9.53 -23.23
N LEU A 463 10.76 8.59 -22.30
CA LEU A 463 11.33 8.74 -20.96
C LEU A 463 12.82 8.98 -21.01
N MET A 464 13.56 8.20 -21.81
CA MET A 464 15.00 8.38 -21.96
C MET A 464 15.37 9.73 -22.56
N SER A 465 14.60 10.28 -23.50
CA SER A 465 14.82 11.62 -24.02
C SER A 465 14.68 12.69 -22.94
N GLN A 466 13.66 12.58 -22.08
CA GLN A 466 13.47 13.47 -20.94
C GLN A 466 14.57 13.31 -19.88
N ILE A 467 15.04 12.09 -19.64
CA ILE A 467 16.16 11.80 -18.73
C ILE A 467 17.46 12.44 -19.24
N VAL A 468 17.74 12.35 -20.54
CA VAL A 468 18.93 12.98 -21.14
C VAL A 468 18.91 14.50 -20.94
N GLU A 469 17.77 15.15 -21.11
CA GLU A 469 17.63 16.58 -20.82
C GLU A 469 17.80 16.88 -19.34
N ALA A 470 17.10 16.16 -18.47
CA ALA A 470 17.14 16.41 -17.03
C ALA A 470 18.54 16.16 -16.44
N ALA A 471 19.24 15.10 -16.85
CA ALA A 471 20.57 14.76 -16.37
C ALA A 471 21.62 15.81 -16.77
N ALA A 472 21.45 16.46 -17.92
CA ALA A 472 22.36 17.48 -18.41
C ALA A 472 22.46 18.72 -17.50
N HIS A 473 21.41 19.01 -16.73
CA HIS A 473 21.36 20.16 -15.81
C HIS A 473 22.12 19.94 -14.48
N HIS A 474 22.62 18.72 -14.25
CA HIS A 474 23.36 18.41 -13.02
C HIS A 474 24.88 18.57 -13.21
N ALA A 475 25.58 18.97 -12.14
CA ALA A 475 27.02 19.25 -12.15
C ALA A 475 27.88 18.06 -12.68
N HIS A 476 27.43 16.83 -12.45
CA HIS A 476 28.06 15.59 -12.92
C HIS A 476 27.14 14.90 -13.93
N SER A 477 26.87 15.56 -15.07
CA SER A 477 25.88 15.13 -16.07
C SER A 477 26.12 13.71 -16.61
N ASN A 478 27.37 13.35 -16.89
CA ASN A 478 27.69 12.00 -17.38
C ASN A 478 27.45 10.90 -16.32
N ASP A 479 27.85 11.14 -15.07
CA ASP A 479 27.60 10.19 -13.97
C ASP A 479 26.11 10.05 -13.68
N THR A 480 25.39 11.19 -13.70
CA THR A 480 23.94 11.21 -13.53
C THR A 480 23.22 10.39 -14.59
N LEU A 481 23.61 10.58 -15.85
CA LEU A 481 23.08 9.80 -16.98
C LEU A 481 23.38 8.30 -16.81
N ALA A 482 24.64 7.96 -16.51
CA ALA A 482 25.06 6.56 -16.34
C ALA A 482 24.26 5.85 -15.23
N ARG A 483 24.07 6.50 -14.09
CA ARG A 483 23.31 5.99 -12.95
C ARG A 483 21.83 5.86 -13.29
N THR A 484 21.26 6.85 -13.98
CA THR A 484 19.84 6.79 -14.37
C THR A 484 19.61 5.70 -15.43
N ILE A 485 20.53 5.50 -16.38
CA ILE A 485 20.49 4.37 -17.33
C ILE A 485 20.45 3.04 -16.59
N MET A 486 21.29 2.83 -15.57
CA MET A 486 21.31 1.61 -14.76
C MET A 486 19.95 1.32 -14.11
N LEU A 487 19.31 2.34 -13.55
CA LEU A 487 17.95 2.21 -12.99
C LEU A 487 16.94 1.88 -14.08
N MET A 488 16.97 2.61 -15.21
CA MET A 488 16.05 2.38 -16.33
C MET A 488 16.17 0.98 -16.93
N GLU A 489 17.37 0.43 -17.04
CA GLU A 489 17.58 -0.96 -17.47
C GLU A 489 16.94 -1.97 -16.50
N THR A 490 16.99 -1.67 -15.20
CA THR A 490 16.40 -2.56 -14.17
C THR A 490 14.88 -2.58 -14.23
N ILE A 491 14.25 -1.43 -14.50
CA ILE A 491 12.80 -1.32 -14.57
C ILE A 491 12.21 -1.52 -15.96
N ALA A 492 13.04 -1.63 -17.01
CA ALA A 492 12.63 -1.68 -18.42
C ALA A 492 11.53 -2.72 -18.70
N GLN A 493 11.63 -3.92 -18.11
CA GLN A 493 10.67 -5.00 -18.31
C GLN A 493 9.40 -4.89 -17.44
N ARG A 494 9.31 -3.86 -16.60
CA ARG A 494 8.17 -3.66 -15.69
C ARG A 494 7.32 -2.51 -16.17
N GLU A 495 6.28 -2.83 -16.94
CA GLU A 495 5.37 -1.85 -17.59
C GLU A 495 4.81 -0.83 -16.60
N SER A 496 4.49 -1.23 -15.35
CA SER A 496 3.93 -0.36 -14.33
C SER A 496 4.86 0.80 -13.95
N TYR A 497 6.17 0.56 -13.84
CA TYR A 497 7.13 1.62 -13.48
C TYR A 497 7.42 2.56 -14.66
N LEU A 498 7.45 2.03 -15.88
CA LEU A 498 7.55 2.88 -17.07
C LEU A 498 6.30 3.77 -17.21
N ALA A 499 5.12 3.23 -16.93
CA ALA A 499 3.88 3.99 -16.93
C ALA A 499 3.89 5.06 -15.84
N LEU A 500 4.33 4.72 -14.62
CA LEU A 500 4.45 5.65 -13.50
C LEU A 500 5.30 6.87 -13.86
N LEU A 501 6.51 6.64 -14.38
CA LEU A 501 7.42 7.73 -14.72
C LEU A 501 6.92 8.57 -15.90
N ALA A 502 6.22 7.95 -16.87
CA ALA A 502 5.64 8.66 -18.01
C ALA A 502 4.43 9.53 -17.62
N GLU A 503 3.61 9.07 -16.67
CA GLU A 503 2.41 9.79 -16.21
C GLU A 503 2.73 10.90 -15.20
N TYR A 504 3.87 10.78 -14.50
CA TYR A 504 4.26 11.73 -13.44
C TYR A 504 5.66 12.31 -13.70
N PRO A 505 5.76 13.38 -14.51
CA PRO A 505 7.06 14.02 -14.82
C PRO A 505 7.81 14.49 -13.56
N GLN A 506 7.08 14.84 -12.50
CA GLN A 506 7.70 15.20 -11.21
C GLN A 506 8.44 14.03 -10.58
N ALA A 507 7.87 12.81 -10.66
CA ALA A 507 8.54 11.60 -10.18
C ALA A 507 9.83 11.34 -10.98
N LEU A 508 9.81 11.53 -12.31
CA LEU A 508 11.01 11.42 -13.15
C LEU A 508 12.09 12.44 -12.73
N THR A 509 11.71 13.70 -12.48
CA THR A 509 12.63 14.74 -12.02
C THR A 509 13.27 14.36 -10.67
N HIS A 510 12.49 13.82 -9.74
CA HIS A 510 13.00 13.33 -8.45
C HIS A 510 13.95 12.15 -8.65
N VAL A 511 13.61 11.18 -9.50
CA VAL A 511 14.48 10.05 -9.83
C VAL A 511 15.84 10.53 -10.33
N VAL A 512 15.86 11.45 -11.31
CA VAL A 512 17.12 12.01 -11.84
C VAL A 512 17.90 12.74 -10.75
N LYS A 513 17.22 13.51 -9.90
CA LYS A 513 17.82 14.20 -8.73
C LYS A 513 18.47 13.22 -7.76
N PHE A 514 17.81 12.10 -7.43
CA PHE A 514 18.35 11.05 -6.57
C PHE A 514 19.58 10.39 -7.21
N CYS A 515 19.52 10.06 -8.50
CA CYS A 515 20.64 9.49 -9.22
C CYS A 515 21.83 10.46 -9.31
N ALA A 516 21.58 11.76 -9.45
CA ALA A 516 22.63 12.78 -9.46
C ALA A 516 23.32 12.91 -8.11
N ALA A 517 22.56 12.86 -7.02
CA ALA A 517 23.07 13.09 -5.68
C ALA A 517 23.82 11.90 -5.09
N SER A 518 23.42 10.64 -5.41
CA SER A 518 23.95 9.47 -4.72
C SER A 518 23.98 8.20 -5.59
N ALA A 519 25.16 7.58 -5.72
CA ALA A 519 25.32 6.27 -6.35
C ALA A 519 24.63 5.18 -5.52
N TRP A 520 24.75 5.25 -4.18
CA TRP A 520 24.07 4.33 -3.28
C TRP A 520 22.55 4.42 -3.42
N ALA A 521 21.97 5.63 -3.49
CA ALA A 521 20.53 5.81 -3.71
C ALA A 521 20.05 5.17 -5.02
N THR A 522 20.84 5.30 -6.09
CA THR A 522 20.57 4.67 -7.39
C THR A 522 20.54 3.14 -7.28
N THR A 523 21.57 2.57 -6.65
CA THR A 523 21.67 1.13 -6.42
C THR A 523 20.49 0.64 -5.56
N TYR A 524 20.16 1.39 -4.52
CA TYR A 524 19.05 1.08 -3.61
C TYR A 524 17.70 1.08 -4.32
N LEU A 525 17.40 2.10 -5.14
CA LEU A 525 16.21 2.15 -5.99
C LEU A 525 16.18 1.02 -7.02
N SER A 526 17.33 0.67 -7.59
CA SER A 526 17.43 -0.43 -8.55
C SER A 526 17.13 -1.79 -7.91
N GLN A 527 17.57 -1.99 -6.67
CA GLN A 527 17.28 -3.21 -5.91
C GLN A 527 15.83 -3.26 -5.41
N HIS A 528 15.24 -2.09 -5.10
CA HIS A 528 13.90 -1.94 -4.55
C HIS A 528 13.02 -1.01 -5.38
N PRO A 529 12.65 -1.37 -6.64
CA PRO A 529 11.89 -0.48 -7.53
C PRO A 529 10.51 -0.08 -6.99
N ILE A 530 9.96 -0.83 -6.04
CA ILE A 530 8.69 -0.49 -5.36
C ILE A 530 8.76 0.89 -4.68
N LEU A 531 9.96 1.38 -4.33
CA LEU A 531 10.18 2.70 -3.74
C LEU A 531 9.91 3.86 -4.69
N LEU A 532 9.84 3.61 -6.00
CA LEU A 532 9.42 4.62 -6.97
C LEU A 532 8.00 5.12 -6.68
N ASP A 533 7.16 4.30 -6.06
CA ASP A 533 5.82 4.68 -5.63
C ASP A 533 5.83 5.80 -4.57
N GLU A 534 6.86 5.87 -3.73
CA GLU A 534 6.99 6.90 -2.69
C GLU A 534 7.26 8.30 -3.28
N LEU A 535 7.79 8.36 -4.51
CA LEU A 535 8.07 9.63 -5.22
C LEU A 535 6.83 10.36 -5.73
N LEU A 536 5.66 9.72 -5.66
CA LEU A 536 4.40 10.27 -6.15
C LEU A 536 3.76 11.26 -5.19
N ASP A 537 4.14 11.22 -3.92
CA ASP A 537 3.68 12.17 -2.91
C ASP A 537 4.89 12.86 -2.26
N PRO A 538 5.44 13.89 -2.90
CA PRO A 538 6.62 14.60 -2.39
C PRO A 538 6.40 15.21 -1.00
N ARG A 539 5.15 15.55 -0.64
CA ARG A 539 4.84 16.09 0.69
C ARG A 539 4.97 15.01 1.76
N ALA A 540 4.36 13.85 1.53
CA ALA A 540 4.46 12.72 2.45
C ALA A 540 5.90 12.20 2.55
N LEU A 541 6.65 12.22 1.42
CA LEU A 541 8.06 11.82 1.37
C LEU A 541 8.95 12.71 2.26
N LEU A 542 8.63 14.00 2.37
CA LEU A 542 9.43 14.98 3.11
C LEU A 542 8.88 15.31 4.51
N GLU A 543 7.73 14.74 4.88
CA GLU A 543 7.15 14.90 6.22
C GLU A 543 7.98 14.12 7.26
N ARG A 544 8.22 14.70 8.43
CA ARG A 544 8.91 14.01 9.53
C ARG A 544 8.15 12.76 9.96
N CYS A 545 8.88 11.70 10.27
CA CYS A 545 8.30 10.41 10.66
C CYS A 545 7.53 10.51 11.98
N ASP A 546 6.25 10.18 11.94
CA ASP A 546 5.43 9.92 13.13
C ASP A 546 5.52 8.42 13.45
N TRP A 547 6.48 8.04 14.31
CA TRP A 547 6.78 6.65 14.62
C TRP A 547 5.64 5.91 15.31
N ASP A 548 4.80 6.59 16.09
CA ASP A 548 3.65 5.96 16.76
C ASP A 548 2.58 5.56 15.75
N ARG A 549 2.27 6.43 14.81
CA ARG A 549 1.36 6.16 13.70
C ARG A 549 1.92 5.06 12.79
N LEU A 550 3.19 5.14 12.42
CA LEU A 550 3.85 4.17 11.55
C LEU A 550 3.88 2.78 12.18
N ARG A 551 4.18 2.68 13.48
CA ARG A 551 4.17 1.41 14.23
C ARG A 551 2.76 0.81 14.30
N LYS A 552 1.75 1.64 14.54
CA LYS A 552 0.35 1.18 14.54
C LYS A 552 -0.06 0.61 13.19
N ASN A 553 0.30 1.27 12.10
CA ASN A 553 0.02 0.81 10.75
C ASN A 553 0.76 -0.50 10.43
N LEU A 554 2.05 -0.60 10.80
CA LEU A 554 2.84 -1.81 10.62
C LEU A 554 2.22 -3.01 11.35
N ARG A 555 1.74 -2.83 12.60
CA ARG A 555 1.05 -3.89 13.35
C ARG A 555 -0.25 -4.33 12.70
N ALA A 556 -1.03 -3.40 12.17
CA ALA A 556 -2.24 -3.74 11.42
C ALA A 556 -1.89 -4.59 10.18
N ASP A 557 -0.89 -4.16 9.41
CA ASP A 557 -0.42 -4.88 8.23
C ASP A 557 0.11 -6.29 8.57
N LEU A 558 0.81 -6.44 9.69
CA LEU A 558 1.32 -7.73 10.15
C LEU A 558 0.22 -8.67 10.65
N GLY A 559 -0.85 -8.13 11.23
CA GLY A 559 -2.02 -8.87 11.70
C GLY A 559 -2.86 -9.47 10.56
N ASP A 560 -2.83 -8.85 9.38
CA ASP A 560 -3.54 -9.31 8.19
C ASP A 560 -2.93 -10.59 7.57
N TYR A 561 -1.75 -11.03 8.02
CA TYR A 561 -1.05 -12.19 7.44
C TYR A 561 -0.73 -13.27 8.45
N THR A 562 -1.10 -14.51 8.12
CA THR A 562 -0.77 -15.72 8.89
C THR A 562 0.53 -16.39 8.46
N GLY A 563 1.09 -16.03 7.28
CA GLY A 563 2.29 -16.66 6.71
C GLY A 563 3.58 -15.96 7.12
N THR A 564 4.55 -16.72 7.67
CA THR A 564 5.86 -16.23 8.14
C THR A 564 6.62 -15.44 7.06
N GLU A 565 6.66 -15.94 5.82
CA GLU A 565 7.35 -15.28 4.70
C GLU A 565 6.75 -13.90 4.40
N ARG A 566 5.43 -13.81 4.35
CA ARG A 566 4.73 -12.53 4.12
C ARG A 566 4.96 -11.52 5.24
N GLN A 567 4.99 -11.98 6.48
CA GLN A 567 5.31 -11.11 7.62
C GLN A 567 6.76 -10.59 7.55
N MET A 568 7.70 -11.46 7.18
CA MET A 568 9.10 -11.09 6.96
C MET A 568 9.22 -10.03 5.84
N ASP A 569 8.56 -10.23 4.72
CA ASP A 569 8.57 -9.28 3.60
C ASP A 569 7.91 -7.94 3.96
N THR A 570 6.85 -7.97 4.77
CA THR A 570 6.20 -6.75 5.27
C THR A 570 7.17 -5.90 6.10
N LEU A 571 7.91 -6.51 7.03
CA LEU A 571 8.93 -5.81 7.82
C LEU A 571 10.05 -5.21 6.96
N ARG A 572 10.51 -5.95 5.94
CA ARG A 572 11.57 -5.49 5.02
C ARG A 572 11.10 -4.33 4.14
N ASN A 573 9.92 -4.46 3.55
CA ASN A 573 9.34 -3.39 2.75
C ASN A 573 9.08 -2.13 3.58
N PHE A 574 8.63 -2.28 4.83
CA PHE A 574 8.50 -1.16 5.75
C PHE A 574 9.87 -0.50 6.01
N LYS A 575 10.91 -1.28 6.33
CA LYS A 575 12.28 -0.76 6.48
C LYS A 575 12.71 0.01 5.26
N HIS A 576 12.52 -0.55 4.06
CA HIS A 576 12.95 0.08 2.82
C HIS A 576 12.23 1.39 2.56
N ALA A 577 10.92 1.44 2.77
CA ALA A 577 10.13 2.66 2.61
C ALA A 577 10.60 3.76 3.59
N GLN A 578 10.74 3.44 4.89
CA GLN A 578 11.18 4.44 5.87
C GLN A 578 12.63 4.87 5.63
N THR A 579 13.53 3.95 5.28
CA THR A 579 14.92 4.29 4.92
C THR A 579 14.96 5.26 3.72
N PHE A 580 14.09 5.06 2.73
CA PHE A 580 14.00 5.93 1.57
C PHE A 580 13.45 7.31 1.90
N HIS A 581 12.45 7.40 2.78
CA HIS A 581 11.93 8.68 3.30
C HIS A 581 13.03 9.47 4.02
N LEU A 582 13.79 8.81 4.90
CA LEU A 582 14.90 9.44 5.62
C LEU A 582 16.01 9.92 4.66
N LEU A 583 16.32 9.12 3.63
CA LEU A 583 17.27 9.51 2.58
C LEU A 583 16.79 10.74 1.80
N ALA A 584 15.52 10.80 1.46
CA ALA A 584 14.94 11.95 0.77
C ALA A 584 15.03 13.23 1.62
N GLN A 585 14.71 13.13 2.91
CA GLN A 585 14.78 14.24 3.85
C GLN A 585 16.21 14.73 4.08
N GLU A 586 17.19 13.81 4.12
CA GLU A 586 18.60 14.15 4.18
C GLU A 586 19.06 14.90 2.92
N MET A 587 18.70 14.38 1.73
CA MET A 587 19.09 14.96 0.45
C MET A 587 18.49 16.38 0.24
N GLU A 588 17.31 16.63 0.80
CA GLU A 588 16.68 17.97 0.81
C GLU A 588 17.18 18.85 1.96
N GLY A 589 18.10 18.36 2.80
CA GLY A 589 18.69 19.13 3.91
C GLY A 589 17.73 19.32 5.11
N ILE A 590 16.66 18.56 5.19
CA ILE A 590 15.69 18.58 6.29
C ILE A 590 16.27 17.94 7.55
N LEU A 591 17.05 16.86 7.35
CA LEU A 591 17.72 16.15 8.43
C LEU A 591 19.22 16.43 8.43
N SER A 592 19.76 16.71 9.60
CA SER A 592 21.20 16.62 9.84
C SER A 592 21.65 15.16 9.91
N ILE A 593 22.95 14.90 9.75
CA ILE A 593 23.49 13.53 9.86
C ILE A 593 23.23 12.94 11.26
N GLU A 594 23.34 13.77 12.29
CA GLU A 594 23.05 13.37 13.66
C GLU A 594 21.57 13.00 13.86
N ASP A 595 20.63 13.76 13.28
CA ASP A 595 19.21 13.46 13.35
C ASP A 595 18.88 12.25 12.50
N LEU A 596 19.43 12.12 11.29
CA LEU A 596 19.31 10.92 10.47
C LEU A 596 19.71 9.65 11.23
N SER A 597 20.85 9.70 11.92
CA SER A 597 21.34 8.55 12.71
C SER A 597 20.39 8.15 13.84
N LYS A 598 19.76 9.12 14.50
CA LYS A 598 18.72 8.87 15.51
C LYS A 598 17.47 8.24 14.88
N GLU A 599 17.01 8.78 13.77
CA GLU A 599 15.83 8.26 13.06
C GLU A 599 16.05 6.83 12.54
N LEU A 600 17.22 6.52 11.96
CA LEU A 600 17.60 5.17 11.57
C LEU A 600 17.66 4.21 12.77
N THR A 601 18.09 4.71 13.92
CA THR A 601 18.11 3.93 15.16
C THR A 601 16.70 3.66 15.65
N THR A 602 15.81 4.67 15.62
CA THR A 602 14.39 4.51 15.98
C THR A 602 13.68 3.51 15.06
N LEU A 603 13.99 3.53 13.77
CA LEU A 603 13.52 2.52 12.82
C LEU A 603 13.94 1.10 13.21
N ALA A 604 15.22 0.92 13.58
CA ALA A 604 15.71 -0.38 14.03
C ALA A 604 15.03 -0.84 15.34
N GLU A 605 14.86 0.05 16.32
CA GLU A 605 14.14 -0.22 17.57
C GLU A 605 12.69 -0.64 17.32
N CYS A 606 12.01 0.06 16.41
CA CYS A 606 10.63 -0.27 16.01
C CYS A 606 10.57 -1.70 15.43
N LEU A 607 11.43 -2.02 14.47
CA LEU A 607 11.46 -3.32 13.81
C LEU A 607 11.85 -4.45 14.76
N LEU A 608 12.85 -4.24 15.63
CA LEU A 608 13.24 -5.22 16.63
C LEU A 608 12.10 -5.53 17.61
N THR A 609 11.34 -4.51 18.01
CA THR A 609 10.17 -4.69 18.89
C THR A 609 9.10 -5.57 18.22
N GLU A 610 8.81 -5.34 16.95
CA GLU A 610 7.80 -6.13 16.23
C GLU A 610 8.30 -7.57 15.94
N VAL A 611 9.59 -7.74 15.62
CA VAL A 611 10.20 -9.07 15.46
C VAL A 611 10.10 -9.87 16.75
N LEU A 612 10.44 -9.27 17.91
CA LEU A 612 10.29 -9.91 19.22
C LEU A 612 8.84 -10.42 19.41
N HIS A 613 7.88 -9.56 19.17
CA HIS A 613 6.47 -9.89 19.37
C HIS A 613 6.02 -11.07 18.48
N ILE A 614 6.29 -11.01 17.19
CA ILE A 614 5.83 -12.02 16.21
C ILE A 614 6.52 -13.36 16.47
N VAL A 615 7.85 -13.34 16.70
CA VAL A 615 8.61 -14.57 16.94
C VAL A 615 8.16 -15.25 18.21
N TRP A 616 7.87 -14.49 19.30
CA TRP A 616 7.32 -15.09 20.52
C TRP A 616 5.96 -15.74 20.29
N LEU A 617 5.05 -15.08 19.58
CA LEU A 617 3.73 -15.64 19.26
C LEU A 617 3.84 -16.95 18.48
N SER A 618 4.80 -17.05 17.57
CA SER A 618 5.01 -18.21 16.71
C SER A 618 5.88 -19.33 17.33
N LEU A 619 6.44 -19.11 18.53
CA LEU A 619 7.35 -20.07 19.16
C LEU A 619 6.55 -21.26 19.74
N PRO A 620 6.83 -22.51 19.32
CA PRO A 620 6.20 -23.69 19.90
C PRO A 620 6.79 -23.97 21.31
N LYS A 621 5.98 -24.53 22.21
CA LYS A 621 6.37 -24.93 23.56
C LYS A 621 6.99 -23.80 24.38
N LYS A 622 6.40 -22.62 24.33
CA LYS A 622 6.79 -21.49 25.20
C LYS A 622 6.13 -21.62 26.57
N HIS A 623 6.83 -21.15 27.59
CA HIS A 623 6.26 -20.95 28.93
C HIS A 623 5.89 -19.47 29.09
N GLY A 624 4.73 -19.19 29.64
CA GLY A 624 4.25 -17.83 29.85
C GLY A 624 3.64 -17.14 28.62
N THR A 625 2.93 -16.06 28.87
CA THR A 625 2.22 -15.27 27.85
C THR A 625 3.10 -14.21 27.20
N ALA A 626 4.10 -13.70 27.92
CA ALA A 626 5.08 -12.70 27.47
C ALA A 626 6.50 -13.18 27.79
N PRO A 627 7.51 -12.83 26.98
CA PRO A 627 8.90 -13.21 27.24
C PRO A 627 9.55 -12.25 28.25
N HIS A 628 10.23 -12.78 29.25
CA HIS A 628 11.18 -12.04 30.10
C HIS A 628 12.55 -11.99 29.40
N PHE A 629 12.63 -11.17 28.37
CA PHE A 629 13.74 -11.16 27.41
C PHE A 629 14.00 -9.75 26.89
N ALA A 630 15.26 -9.40 26.69
CA ALA A 630 15.66 -8.09 26.19
C ALA A 630 16.78 -8.18 25.16
N ILE A 631 16.76 -7.23 24.23
CA ILE A 631 17.85 -6.94 23.28
C ILE A 631 18.62 -5.73 23.80
N ILE A 632 19.93 -5.92 23.97
CA ILE A 632 20.87 -4.87 24.31
C ILE A 632 21.65 -4.52 23.05
N GLY A 633 21.57 -3.26 22.63
CA GLY A 633 22.33 -2.73 21.50
C GLY A 633 23.67 -2.19 21.95
N TYR A 634 24.70 -2.54 21.22
CA TYR A 634 26.06 -2.06 21.36
C TYR A 634 26.47 -1.20 20.17
N GLY A 635 27.70 -0.74 20.17
CA GLY A 635 28.30 -0.04 19.04
C GLY A 635 27.47 1.15 18.56
N LYS A 636 27.17 1.21 17.26
CA LYS A 636 26.37 2.30 16.68
C LYS A 636 24.89 2.25 17.06
N LEU A 637 24.33 1.05 17.21
CA LEU A 637 22.95 0.90 17.68
C LEU A 637 22.81 1.42 19.11
N GLY A 638 23.77 1.05 19.98
CA GLY A 638 23.77 1.48 21.37
C GLY A 638 23.95 2.98 21.51
N SER A 639 24.84 3.62 20.75
CA SER A 639 25.08 5.08 20.79
C SER A 639 24.13 5.93 19.97
N ARG A 640 23.14 5.34 19.30
CA ARG A 640 22.21 6.01 18.38
C ARG A 640 22.89 6.70 17.19
N GLU A 641 23.92 6.04 16.65
CA GLU A 641 24.74 6.53 15.55
C GLU A 641 24.66 5.61 14.31
N LEU A 642 23.51 4.95 14.08
CA LEU A 642 23.31 4.10 12.89
C LEU A 642 23.42 4.90 11.60
N ASN A 643 23.88 4.24 10.55
CA ASN A 643 23.80 4.73 9.17
C ASN A 643 23.14 3.68 8.26
N TYR A 644 22.94 4.01 6.97
CA TYR A 644 22.21 3.16 6.02
C TYR A 644 22.76 1.72 5.90
N ALA A 645 24.05 1.53 6.04
CA ALA A 645 24.74 0.25 5.89
C ALA A 645 25.31 -0.29 7.23
N SER A 646 24.72 0.10 8.35
CA SER A 646 25.13 -0.41 9.66
C SER A 646 24.52 -1.79 9.91
N ASP A 647 25.33 -2.70 10.38
CA ASP A 647 24.94 -3.91 11.09
C ASP A 647 24.43 -3.57 12.51
N LEU A 648 23.74 -4.50 13.12
CA LEU A 648 23.28 -4.38 14.52
C LEU A 648 24.19 -5.20 15.42
N ASP A 649 24.98 -4.49 16.23
CA ASP A 649 25.72 -5.09 17.36
C ASP A 649 24.73 -5.35 18.49
N ILE A 650 24.33 -6.60 18.74
CA ILE A 650 23.31 -6.94 19.74
C ILE A 650 23.70 -8.09 20.65
N VAL A 651 23.22 -8.03 21.88
CA VAL A 651 23.32 -9.07 22.89
C VAL A 651 21.94 -9.39 23.44
N PHE A 652 21.65 -10.67 23.66
CA PHE A 652 20.38 -11.15 24.16
C PHE A 652 20.49 -11.50 25.64
N LEU A 653 19.58 -10.93 26.44
CA LEU A 653 19.49 -11.18 27.88
C LEU A 653 18.09 -11.67 28.25
N TYR A 654 18.00 -12.49 29.29
CA TYR A 654 16.75 -12.91 29.89
C TYR A 654 16.83 -12.93 31.42
N ASP A 655 15.66 -12.82 32.05
CA ASP A 655 15.51 -12.96 33.51
C ASP A 655 14.25 -13.78 33.82
N ASP A 656 14.42 -15.08 33.97
CA ASP A 656 13.32 -16.01 34.16
C ASP A 656 13.76 -17.20 34.99
N PRO A 657 13.09 -17.48 36.13
CA PRO A 657 13.46 -18.56 37.05
C PRO A 657 13.01 -19.95 36.55
N ASP A 658 12.26 -20.06 35.45
CA ASP A 658 11.80 -21.35 34.94
C ASP A 658 12.99 -22.21 34.50
N PRO A 659 13.08 -23.49 34.93
CA PRO A 659 14.16 -24.39 34.51
C PRO A 659 14.26 -24.58 33.00
N ALA A 660 13.18 -24.40 32.25
CA ALA A 660 13.16 -24.48 30.76
C ALA A 660 13.55 -23.16 30.08
N ALA A 661 13.75 -22.09 30.86
CA ALA A 661 14.05 -20.76 30.33
C ALA A 661 15.30 -20.73 29.42
N PRO A 662 16.46 -21.33 29.81
CA PRO A 662 17.66 -21.29 28.98
C PRO A 662 17.46 -21.86 27.59
N GLU A 663 16.78 -23.00 27.47
CA GLU A 663 16.50 -23.65 26.18
C GLU A 663 15.47 -22.87 25.37
N THR A 664 14.42 -22.35 26.02
CA THR A 664 13.37 -21.58 25.39
C THR A 664 13.92 -20.28 24.80
N TYR A 665 14.68 -19.51 25.59
CA TYR A 665 15.24 -18.24 25.14
C TYR A 665 16.40 -18.42 24.16
N ALA A 666 17.15 -19.52 24.21
CA ALA A 666 18.14 -19.83 23.18
C ALA A 666 17.48 -20.05 21.81
N ARG A 667 16.38 -20.82 21.75
CA ARG A 667 15.59 -21.00 20.52
C ARG A 667 14.94 -19.70 20.07
N TYR A 668 14.45 -18.89 21.01
CA TYR A 668 13.84 -17.60 20.70
C TYR A 668 14.87 -16.65 20.08
N ALA A 669 16.04 -16.48 20.68
CA ALA A 669 17.12 -15.65 20.20
C ALA A 669 17.63 -16.11 18.81
N GLN A 670 17.81 -17.43 18.59
CA GLN A 670 18.17 -17.98 17.29
C GLN A 670 17.14 -17.64 16.21
N ARG A 671 15.85 -17.75 16.55
CA ARG A 671 14.77 -17.44 15.62
C ARG A 671 14.69 -15.96 15.33
N ILE A 672 14.87 -15.08 16.31
CA ILE A 672 15.00 -13.63 16.12
C ILE A 672 16.14 -13.33 15.14
N ASN A 673 17.32 -13.88 15.40
CA ASN A 673 18.47 -13.67 14.53
C ASN A 673 18.19 -14.17 13.10
N SER A 674 17.54 -15.32 12.94
CA SER A 674 17.10 -15.81 11.63
C SER A 674 16.14 -14.85 10.93
N TRP A 675 15.17 -14.27 11.65
CA TRP A 675 14.25 -13.27 11.08
C TRP A 675 14.96 -12.01 10.60
N LEU A 676 16.00 -11.60 11.29
CA LEU A 676 16.80 -10.43 10.92
C LEU A 676 17.66 -10.70 9.69
N THR A 677 18.34 -11.85 9.64
CA THR A 677 19.41 -12.12 8.66
C THR A 677 18.98 -12.94 7.44
N THR A 678 17.84 -13.65 7.48
CA THR A 678 17.40 -14.46 6.34
C THR A 678 17.09 -13.58 5.15
N PHE A 679 17.62 -13.94 3.99
CA PHE A 679 17.32 -13.29 2.71
C PHE A 679 15.98 -13.78 2.17
N THR A 680 15.10 -12.84 1.82
CA THR A 680 13.81 -13.09 1.17
C THR A 680 13.74 -12.32 -0.15
N PRO A 681 12.68 -12.47 -0.97
CA PRO A 681 12.49 -11.63 -2.16
C PRO A 681 12.53 -10.11 -1.89
N ALA A 682 12.16 -9.69 -0.67
CA ALA A 682 12.28 -8.30 -0.22
C ALA A 682 13.67 -7.95 0.38
N GLY A 683 14.65 -8.86 0.32
CA GLY A 683 16.00 -8.65 0.83
C GLY A 683 16.22 -9.13 2.27
N THR A 684 17.22 -8.58 2.96
CA THR A 684 17.58 -8.86 4.35
C THR A 684 17.07 -7.73 5.25
N LEU A 685 16.56 -8.07 6.45
CA LEU A 685 16.09 -7.04 7.37
C LEU A 685 17.28 -6.28 7.97
N TYR A 686 18.20 -6.96 8.66
CA TYR A 686 19.47 -6.42 9.15
C TYR A 686 20.52 -7.52 9.20
N GLU A 687 21.76 -7.17 8.91
CA GLU A 687 22.91 -7.95 9.34
C GLU A 687 23.12 -7.76 10.85
N THR A 688 23.57 -8.81 11.55
CA THR A 688 23.75 -8.78 13.01
C THR A 688 25.16 -9.17 13.39
N ASP A 689 25.75 -8.47 14.36
CA ASP A 689 26.99 -8.85 15.01
C ASP A 689 26.72 -9.25 16.49
N LEU A 690 26.98 -10.49 16.79
CA LEU A 690 26.76 -11.09 18.11
C LEU A 690 28.07 -11.31 18.89
N ARG A 691 29.21 -10.83 18.41
CA ARG A 691 30.55 -11.11 19.00
C ARG A 691 30.78 -10.40 20.32
N LEU A 692 29.97 -9.41 20.67
CA LEU A 692 30.06 -8.68 21.93
C LEU A 692 29.32 -9.36 23.10
N ARG A 693 28.71 -10.55 22.87
CA ARG A 693 28.13 -11.34 23.95
C ARG A 693 29.22 -11.94 24.85
N PRO A 694 28.94 -12.28 26.12
CA PRO A 694 29.90 -12.94 27.04
C PRO A 694 30.60 -14.10 26.36
N GLU A 695 31.92 -14.18 26.50
CA GLU A 695 32.84 -15.16 25.88
C GLU A 695 32.86 -15.10 24.33
N GLY A 696 32.32 -14.07 23.71
CA GLY A 696 32.34 -13.86 22.28
C GLY A 696 31.71 -15.03 21.49
N ASN A 697 32.38 -15.49 20.42
CA ASN A 697 31.88 -16.58 19.58
C ASN A 697 31.77 -17.93 20.28
N SER A 698 32.50 -18.14 21.39
CA SER A 698 32.47 -19.37 22.18
C SER A 698 31.35 -19.41 23.21
N GLY A 699 30.75 -18.25 23.52
CA GLY A 699 29.72 -18.11 24.53
C GLY A 699 28.33 -18.47 24.08
N LEU A 700 27.42 -18.58 25.04
CA LEU A 700 26.01 -18.87 24.79
C LEU A 700 25.36 -17.77 23.95
N PHE A 701 24.37 -18.16 23.15
CA PHE A 701 23.67 -17.24 22.28
C PHE A 701 22.81 -16.23 23.05
N VAL A 702 22.39 -16.59 24.27
CA VAL A 702 21.64 -15.76 25.20
C VAL A 702 22.17 -16.00 26.62
N SER A 703 22.22 -14.96 27.44
CA SER A 703 22.69 -15.03 28.82
C SER A 703 21.58 -14.59 29.79
N SER A 704 21.51 -15.22 30.98
CA SER A 704 20.70 -14.64 32.05
C SER A 704 21.32 -13.32 32.51
N ILE A 705 20.49 -12.40 33.00
CA ILE A 705 20.97 -11.11 33.54
C ILE A 705 21.98 -11.32 34.70
N THR A 706 21.78 -12.35 35.51
CA THR A 706 22.70 -12.72 36.61
C THR A 706 24.04 -13.21 36.08
N ALA A 707 24.04 -14.11 35.08
CA ALA A 707 25.28 -14.61 34.46
C ALA A 707 26.05 -13.48 33.75
N PHE A 708 25.31 -12.59 33.06
CA PHE A 708 25.87 -11.40 32.44
C PHE A 708 26.56 -10.50 33.48
N SER A 709 25.90 -10.22 34.61
CA SER A 709 26.45 -9.42 35.69
C SER A 709 27.74 -10.05 36.23
N HIS A 710 27.72 -11.35 36.52
CA HIS A 710 28.90 -12.06 37.04
C HIS A 710 30.06 -11.98 36.05
N TYR A 711 29.81 -12.25 34.76
CA TYR A 711 30.81 -12.17 33.71
C TYR A 711 31.45 -10.79 33.60
N GLN A 712 30.64 -9.74 33.56
CA GLN A 712 31.14 -8.36 33.47
C GLN A 712 31.95 -7.94 34.72
N GLN A 713 31.65 -8.53 35.85
CA GLN A 713 32.34 -8.22 37.10
C GLN A 713 33.68 -8.91 37.25
N HIS A 714 33.87 -10.13 36.71
CA HIS A 714 34.99 -11.00 37.05
C HIS A 714 35.84 -11.44 35.86
N ASP A 715 35.21 -11.66 34.70
CA ASP A 715 35.83 -12.35 33.55
C ASP A 715 36.02 -11.47 32.31
N ALA A 716 35.28 -10.36 32.24
CA ALA A 716 35.29 -9.49 31.03
C ALA A 716 36.61 -8.71 30.91
N TRP A 717 37.07 -8.58 29.66
CA TRP A 717 38.27 -7.83 29.32
C TRP A 717 37.98 -6.30 29.25
N VAL A 718 39.02 -5.49 29.44
CA VAL A 718 38.91 -4.02 29.37
C VAL A 718 38.24 -3.54 28.06
N TRP A 719 38.52 -4.18 26.94
CA TRP A 719 37.89 -3.82 25.67
C TRP A 719 36.36 -4.10 25.64
N GLU A 720 35.87 -5.07 26.40
CA GLU A 720 34.43 -5.32 26.55
C GLU A 720 33.78 -4.24 27.40
N HIS A 721 34.48 -3.76 28.47
CA HIS A 721 34.04 -2.59 29.23
C HIS A 721 34.04 -1.30 28.35
N GLN A 722 35.01 -1.14 27.42
CA GLN A 722 34.98 -0.07 26.44
C GLN A 722 33.70 -0.16 25.56
N ALA A 723 33.39 -1.37 25.07
CA ALA A 723 32.16 -1.57 24.28
C ALA A 723 30.89 -1.29 25.12
N LEU A 724 30.92 -1.65 26.43
CA LEU A 724 29.81 -1.43 27.36
C LEU A 724 29.50 0.04 27.58
N THR A 725 30.46 0.97 27.41
CA THR A 725 30.21 2.42 27.50
C THR A 725 29.15 2.89 26.51
N ARG A 726 29.02 2.20 25.37
CA ARG A 726 28.08 2.50 24.28
C ARG A 726 26.89 1.55 24.23
N ALA A 727 26.71 0.71 25.25
CA ALA A 727 25.61 -0.23 25.29
C ALA A 727 24.36 0.37 25.92
N ARG A 728 23.17 -0.07 25.48
CA ARG A 728 21.89 0.30 26.08
C ARG A 728 20.80 -0.74 25.77
N PHE A 729 19.73 -0.71 26.56
CA PHE A 729 18.50 -1.41 26.24
C PHE A 729 17.87 -0.86 24.94
N VAL A 730 17.39 -1.76 24.07
CA VAL A 730 16.80 -1.43 22.76
C VAL A 730 15.36 -1.89 22.64
N ALA A 731 15.08 -3.15 22.99
CA ALA A 731 13.74 -3.73 22.86
C ALA A 731 13.54 -4.90 23.81
N GLY A 732 12.29 -5.19 24.18
CA GLY A 732 11.90 -6.30 25.03
C GLY A 732 11.38 -5.89 26.40
N ASP A 733 11.68 -6.66 27.47
CA ASP A 733 11.23 -6.41 28.83
C ASP A 733 11.99 -5.24 29.46
N ALA A 734 11.27 -4.19 29.83
CA ALA A 734 11.82 -2.97 30.41
C ALA A 734 12.51 -3.23 31.76
N ALA A 735 12.03 -4.20 32.56
CA ALA A 735 12.63 -4.53 33.85
C ALA A 735 14.06 -5.09 33.69
N ILE A 736 14.28 -5.90 32.65
CA ILE A 736 15.62 -6.39 32.30
C ILE A 736 16.48 -5.22 31.78
N GLY A 737 15.86 -4.29 31.04
CA GLY A 737 16.51 -3.06 30.59
C GLY A 737 17.03 -2.20 31.76
N GLU A 738 16.23 -2.02 32.78
CA GLU A 738 16.60 -1.30 34.01
C GLU A 738 17.69 -2.04 34.79
N ALA A 739 17.57 -3.37 34.93
CA ALA A 739 18.59 -4.19 35.57
C ALA A 739 19.93 -4.14 34.81
N PHE A 740 19.88 -4.20 33.47
CA PHE A 740 21.06 -4.03 32.63
C PHE A 740 21.72 -2.67 32.82
N GLU A 741 20.95 -1.57 32.82
CA GLU A 741 21.51 -0.24 33.00
C GLU A 741 22.13 -0.05 34.39
N HIS A 742 21.56 -0.69 35.42
CA HIS A 742 22.14 -0.71 36.73
C HIS A 742 23.51 -1.42 36.74
N ILE A 743 23.59 -2.63 36.16
CA ILE A 743 24.86 -3.37 36.03
C ILE A 743 25.88 -2.58 35.21
N ARG A 744 25.43 -1.98 34.07
CA ARG A 744 26.29 -1.16 33.22
C ARG A 744 26.92 -0.01 33.99
N ARG A 745 26.12 0.74 34.76
CA ARG A 745 26.61 1.86 35.56
C ARG A 745 27.53 1.40 36.66
N GLU A 746 27.22 0.28 37.37
CA GLU A 746 28.09 -0.30 38.36
C GLU A 746 29.48 -0.63 37.79
N ILE A 747 29.55 -1.24 36.63
CA ILE A 747 30.81 -1.60 35.98
C ILE A 747 31.59 -0.37 35.52
N ILE A 748 30.93 0.56 34.84
CA ILE A 748 31.58 1.76 34.25
C ILE A 748 32.05 2.71 35.35
N CYS A 749 31.33 2.81 36.47
CA CYS A 749 31.66 3.70 37.56
C CYS A 749 32.63 3.08 38.58
N ARG A 750 33.22 1.91 38.31
CA ARG A 750 34.31 1.36 39.15
C ARG A 750 35.54 2.26 39.07
N SER A 751 36.26 2.36 40.18
CA SER A 751 37.53 3.10 40.21
C SER A 751 38.64 2.20 39.64
N PRO A 752 39.13 2.48 38.41
CA PRO A 752 40.17 1.66 37.80
C PRO A 752 41.57 2.05 38.27
N ASP A 753 42.53 1.17 38.08
CA ASP A 753 43.90 1.58 37.93
C ASP A 753 44.08 2.30 36.57
N ILE A 754 44.16 3.61 36.63
CA ILE A 754 44.22 4.48 35.42
C ILE A 754 45.44 4.15 34.57
N ALA A 755 46.58 3.76 35.16
CA ALA A 755 47.78 3.42 34.43
C ALA A 755 47.63 2.10 33.67
N ALA A 756 47.07 1.09 34.33
CA ALA A 756 46.74 -0.20 33.68
C ALA A 756 45.68 -0.02 32.58
N LEU A 757 44.60 0.69 32.85
CA LEU A 757 43.56 1.00 31.85
C LEU A 757 44.12 1.69 30.61
N ARG A 758 45.03 2.68 30.81
CA ARG A 758 45.69 3.38 29.71
C ARG A 758 46.54 2.42 28.85
N ALA A 759 47.29 1.56 29.50
CA ALA A 759 48.14 0.58 28.79
C ALA A 759 47.29 -0.40 27.96
N ASP A 760 46.19 -0.89 28.49
CA ASP A 760 45.26 -1.82 27.82
C ASP A 760 44.61 -1.16 26.63
N VAL A 761 44.08 0.08 26.77
CA VAL A 761 43.45 0.85 25.69
C VAL A 761 44.45 1.11 24.53
N VAL A 762 45.68 1.55 24.85
CA VAL A 762 46.75 1.74 23.85
C VAL A 762 47.13 0.41 23.19
N GLY A 763 47.26 -0.65 23.98
CA GLY A 763 47.59 -1.99 23.49
C GLY A 763 46.55 -2.51 22.49
N MET A 764 45.26 -2.35 22.81
CA MET A 764 44.17 -2.75 21.96
C MET A 764 44.16 -1.94 20.65
N ARG A 765 44.38 -0.59 20.74
CA ARG A 765 44.44 0.28 19.55
C ARG A 765 45.59 -0.10 18.62
N LYS A 766 46.74 -0.43 19.16
CA LYS A 766 47.89 -0.91 18.36
C LYS A 766 47.59 -2.22 17.63
N LYS A 767 46.90 -3.17 18.28
CA LYS A 767 46.47 -4.44 17.68
C LYS A 767 45.50 -4.16 16.53
N MET A 768 44.52 -3.28 16.69
CA MET A 768 43.55 -2.91 15.62
C MET A 768 44.23 -2.22 14.46
N HIS A 769 45.22 -1.34 14.70
CA HIS A 769 45.93 -0.67 13.64
C HIS A 769 46.80 -1.65 12.83
N ALA A 770 47.43 -2.65 13.50
CA ALA A 770 48.23 -3.67 12.81
C ALA A 770 47.40 -4.57 11.88
N THR A 771 46.14 -4.79 12.16
CA THR A 771 45.22 -5.57 11.28
C THR A 771 44.74 -4.78 10.06
N HIS A 772 44.92 -3.45 10.02
CA HIS A 772 44.51 -2.57 8.92
C HIS A 772 45.66 -1.67 8.46
N PRO A 773 46.77 -2.25 7.91
CA PRO A 773 47.93 -1.45 7.51
C PRO A 773 47.57 -0.55 6.34
N THR A 774 47.89 0.74 6.44
CA THR A 774 47.66 1.73 5.40
C THR A 774 48.95 1.94 4.58
N ALA A 775 49.02 1.32 3.44
CA ALA A 775 50.12 1.47 2.51
C ALA A 775 49.83 2.50 1.40
N SER A 776 48.91 3.43 1.59
CA SER A 776 48.46 4.32 0.50
C SER A 776 48.67 5.81 0.81
N THR A 777 48.68 6.64 -0.24
CA THR A 777 48.66 8.11 -0.16
C THR A 777 47.33 8.67 0.34
N LEU A 778 46.34 7.78 0.47
CA LEU A 778 45.00 8.07 0.99
C LEU A 778 44.97 7.85 2.50
N PHE A 779 44.00 8.50 3.16
CA PHE A 779 43.71 8.39 4.58
C PHE A 779 42.43 7.58 4.80
N ASP A 780 42.46 6.54 5.60
CA ASP A 780 41.29 5.80 6.04
C ASP A 780 40.62 6.55 7.20
N LEU A 781 39.42 7.12 6.92
CA LEU A 781 38.68 7.96 7.88
C LEU A 781 38.35 7.24 9.18
N LYS A 782 38.29 5.90 9.19
CA LYS A 782 37.94 5.09 10.34
C LYS A 782 39.17 4.58 11.09
N HIS A 783 40.13 3.94 10.38
CA HIS A 783 41.17 3.10 10.99
C HIS A 783 42.52 3.78 11.15
N ASP A 784 42.83 4.80 10.35
CA ASP A 784 44.15 5.48 10.46
C ASP A 784 44.27 6.30 11.74
N GLN A 785 45.50 6.57 12.14
CA GLN A 785 45.79 7.38 13.32
C GLN A 785 45.27 8.82 13.16
N GLY A 786 44.48 9.27 14.09
CA GLY A 786 43.73 10.53 14.02
C GLY A 786 42.36 10.39 13.38
N GLY A 787 41.88 9.17 13.09
CA GLY A 787 40.57 8.88 12.54
C GLY A 787 39.49 8.71 13.61
N LEU A 788 38.30 8.26 13.17
CA LEU A 788 37.10 8.16 14.01
C LEU A 788 37.30 7.22 15.19
N ILE A 789 37.98 6.08 15.00
CA ILE A 789 38.25 5.10 16.07
C ILE A 789 39.06 5.73 17.22
N ASP A 790 40.03 6.61 16.91
CA ASP A 790 40.82 7.26 17.96
C ASP A 790 39.95 8.15 18.84
N VAL A 791 39.00 8.87 18.26
CA VAL A 791 38.04 9.66 19.05
C VAL A 791 37.18 8.77 19.94
N GLU A 792 36.71 7.64 19.40
CA GLU A 792 35.93 6.66 20.17
C GLU A 792 36.74 6.11 21.35
N PHE A 793 38.01 5.73 21.15
CA PHE A 793 38.89 5.22 22.21
C PHE A 793 39.21 6.28 23.26
N ILE A 794 39.43 7.54 22.86
CA ILE A 794 39.60 8.68 23.76
C ILE A 794 38.38 8.81 24.69
N VAL A 795 37.18 8.83 24.12
CA VAL A 795 35.94 8.99 24.88
C VAL A 795 35.72 7.81 25.83
N GLN A 796 35.87 6.58 25.33
CA GLN A 796 35.73 5.38 26.14
C GLN A 796 36.72 5.36 27.33
N PHE A 797 37.96 5.77 27.08
CA PHE A 797 38.96 5.90 28.17
C PHE A 797 38.52 6.94 29.18
N LEU A 798 38.12 8.16 28.74
CA LEU A 798 37.68 9.21 29.64
C LEU A 798 36.50 8.77 30.52
N VAL A 799 35.53 8.06 29.91
CA VAL A 799 34.40 7.48 30.63
C VAL A 799 34.87 6.47 31.69
N LEU A 800 35.62 5.45 31.30
CA LEU A 800 36.07 4.40 32.25
C LEU A 800 37.00 4.90 33.31
N ALA A 801 37.84 5.89 33.03
CA ALA A 801 38.80 6.47 33.99
C ALA A 801 38.14 7.39 35.02
N HIS A 802 37.05 8.05 34.66
CA HIS A 802 36.53 9.17 35.48
C HIS A 802 35.04 9.10 35.84
N ALA A 803 34.27 8.14 35.33
CA ALA A 803 32.85 8.01 35.65
C ALA A 803 32.58 7.69 37.13
N SER A 804 33.55 7.11 37.83
CA SER A 804 33.47 6.93 39.31
C SER A 804 33.39 8.24 40.07
N THR A 805 33.99 9.31 39.53
CA THR A 805 33.98 10.64 40.13
C THR A 805 32.89 11.52 39.54
N TYR A 806 32.65 11.40 38.22
CA TYR A 806 31.71 12.21 37.44
C TYR A 806 30.67 11.30 36.79
N SER A 807 29.62 10.97 37.52
CA SER A 807 28.64 9.94 37.16
C SER A 807 27.83 10.25 35.84
N ASP A 808 27.79 11.50 35.41
CA ASP A 808 27.20 11.94 34.16
C ASP A 808 28.00 11.50 32.91
N LEU A 809 29.29 11.11 33.09
CA LEU A 809 30.09 10.50 32.04
C LEU A 809 29.61 9.06 31.70
N ALA A 810 28.91 8.43 32.62
CA ALA A 810 28.35 7.08 32.40
C ALA A 810 27.08 7.11 31.52
N ASP A 811 26.49 8.29 31.24
CA ASP A 811 25.33 8.40 30.35
C ASP A 811 25.71 8.13 28.90
N ASN A 812 24.86 7.35 28.22
CA ASN A 812 25.08 7.04 26.81
C ASN A 812 24.49 8.15 25.90
N VAL A 813 25.22 9.26 25.77
CA VAL A 813 24.79 10.46 25.03
C VAL A 813 25.60 10.73 23.75
N GLY A 814 26.45 9.79 23.35
CA GLY A 814 27.32 9.88 22.17
C GLY A 814 28.65 10.61 22.41
N ASN A 815 29.61 10.33 21.53
CA ASN A 815 31.01 10.77 21.70
C ASN A 815 31.17 12.28 21.82
N SER A 816 30.45 13.04 21.00
CA SER A 816 30.53 14.51 20.98
C SER A 816 30.06 15.15 22.31
N ALA A 817 28.96 14.62 22.87
CA ALA A 817 28.44 15.11 24.16
C ALA A 817 29.33 14.72 25.33
N LEU A 818 29.86 13.49 25.32
CA LEU A 818 30.79 13.00 26.36
C LEU A 818 32.11 13.80 26.38
N LEU A 819 32.66 14.14 25.22
CA LEU A 819 33.82 15.05 25.15
C LEU A 819 33.52 16.42 25.75
N SER A 820 32.32 16.97 25.51
CA SER A 820 31.91 18.25 26.10
C SER A 820 31.82 18.16 27.63
N ARG A 821 31.25 17.07 28.18
CA ARG A 821 31.19 16.83 29.63
C ARG A 821 32.56 16.66 30.24
N ALA A 822 33.44 15.91 29.59
CA ALA A 822 34.83 15.76 30.03
C ALA A 822 35.58 17.10 30.10
N ALA A 823 35.34 18.00 29.15
CA ALA A 823 35.90 19.33 29.18
C ALA A 823 35.30 20.22 30.29
N GLN A 824 33.96 20.11 30.53
CA GLN A 824 33.30 20.83 31.65
C GLN A 824 33.84 20.41 33.02
N HIS A 825 34.21 19.14 33.16
CA HIS A 825 34.85 18.61 34.38
C HIS A 825 36.38 18.88 34.43
N GLY A 826 36.94 19.60 33.47
CA GLY A 826 38.37 19.92 33.44
C GLY A 826 39.29 18.71 33.12
N LEU A 827 38.76 17.61 32.62
CA LEU A 827 39.53 16.42 32.28
C LEU A 827 40.27 16.60 30.94
N VAL A 828 39.77 17.45 30.07
CA VAL A 828 40.35 17.84 28.82
C VAL A 828 40.23 19.36 28.67
N ASN A 829 41.23 19.97 27.99
CA ASN A 829 41.17 21.40 27.70
C ASN A 829 39.95 21.72 26.79
N ASN A 830 39.14 22.73 27.15
CA ASN A 830 37.92 23.11 26.46
C ASN A 830 38.10 23.35 24.96
N GLN A 831 39.18 24.11 24.58
CA GLN A 831 39.46 24.36 23.18
C GLN A 831 39.79 23.08 22.44
N ARG A 832 40.62 22.22 23.00
CA ARG A 832 41.00 20.93 22.43
C ARG A 832 39.80 20.02 22.24
N ALA A 833 38.91 19.95 23.23
CA ALA A 833 37.68 19.16 23.14
C ALA A 833 36.78 19.65 21.98
N GLU A 834 36.62 20.96 21.79
CA GLU A 834 35.81 21.51 20.69
C GLU A 834 36.45 21.26 19.31
N GLU A 835 37.79 21.38 19.23
CA GLU A 835 38.52 21.04 17.98
C GLU A 835 38.30 19.56 17.60
N VAL A 836 38.40 18.65 18.57
CA VAL A 836 38.17 17.19 18.32
C VAL A 836 36.69 16.88 18.04
N ARG A 837 35.75 17.55 18.70
CA ARG A 837 34.32 17.43 18.39
C ARG A 837 34.01 17.89 16.95
N SER A 838 34.61 19.00 16.52
CA SER A 838 34.50 19.49 15.15
C SER A 838 35.14 18.50 14.15
N ALA A 839 36.31 17.96 14.48
CA ALA A 839 36.97 16.95 13.69
C ALA A 839 36.12 15.66 13.56
N TYR A 840 35.56 15.17 14.66
CA TYR A 840 34.68 13.98 14.67
C TYR A 840 33.47 14.14 13.76
N ARG A 841 32.78 15.32 13.85
CA ARG A 841 31.64 15.61 12.97
C ARG A 841 32.06 15.69 11.50
N ALA A 842 33.18 16.37 11.20
CA ALA A 842 33.68 16.48 9.84
C ALA A 842 34.07 15.13 9.24
N LEU A 843 34.83 14.31 9.99
CA LEU A 843 35.22 12.97 9.56
C LEU A 843 34.02 12.02 9.39
N SER A 844 33.03 12.08 10.30
CA SER A 844 31.78 11.32 10.19
C SER A 844 30.97 11.73 8.98
N SER A 845 30.88 13.05 8.71
CA SER A 845 30.19 13.60 7.55
C SER A 845 30.88 13.19 6.23
N MET A 846 32.22 13.23 6.19
CA MET A 846 32.96 12.76 5.03
C MET A 846 32.76 11.26 4.80
N GLN A 847 32.85 10.44 5.85
CA GLN A 847 32.62 9.00 5.75
C GLN A 847 31.22 8.69 5.23
N HIS A 848 30.22 9.40 5.71
CA HIS A 848 28.84 9.24 5.26
C HIS A 848 28.69 9.62 3.78
N ARG A 849 29.25 10.75 3.36
CA ARG A 849 29.21 11.22 1.96
C ARG A 849 29.91 10.26 1.01
N GLU A 850 31.09 9.76 1.36
CA GLU A 850 31.82 8.79 0.53
C GLU A 850 31.03 7.47 0.37
N ARG A 851 30.35 7.02 1.43
CA ARG A 851 29.46 5.85 1.34
C ARG A 851 28.23 6.10 0.45
N LEU A 852 27.65 7.28 0.48
CA LEU A 852 26.54 7.63 -0.42
C LEU A 852 26.96 7.67 -1.89
N GLN A 853 28.25 7.88 -2.17
CA GLN A 853 28.80 7.80 -3.53
C GLN A 853 29.32 6.41 -3.90
N ASP A 854 29.10 5.41 -3.03
CA ASP A 854 29.64 4.05 -3.16
C ASP A 854 31.16 4.02 -3.28
N ASN A 855 31.78 5.05 -2.75
CA ASN A 855 33.23 5.14 -2.64
C ASN A 855 33.69 4.44 -1.36
N GLY A 856 34.95 4.00 -1.34
CA GLY A 856 35.58 3.53 -0.11
C GLY A 856 35.72 4.65 0.92
N ILE A 857 35.96 4.31 2.17
CA ILE A 857 36.14 5.25 3.29
C ILE A 857 37.55 5.92 3.30
N ARG A 858 38.24 5.96 2.16
CA ARG A 858 39.59 6.50 2.01
C ARG A 858 39.57 7.79 1.20
N VAL A 859 40.13 8.85 1.77
CA VAL A 859 40.17 10.20 1.16
C VAL A 859 41.61 10.70 1.03
N LYS A 860 41.83 11.76 0.25
CA LYS A 860 43.15 12.42 0.17
C LYS A 860 43.48 13.04 1.53
N LYS A 861 44.69 12.78 2.04
CA LYS A 861 45.21 13.30 3.31
C LYS A 861 45.10 14.84 3.42
N SER A 862 45.28 15.56 2.34
CA SER A 862 45.18 17.04 2.30
C SER A 862 43.79 17.56 2.72
N LEU A 863 42.73 16.81 2.50
CA LEU A 863 41.37 17.21 2.83
C LEU A 863 41.06 17.10 4.35
N VAL A 864 41.81 16.26 5.05
CA VAL A 864 41.50 15.92 6.45
C VAL A 864 42.62 16.29 7.44
N ALA A 865 43.75 16.79 6.93
CA ALA A 865 44.92 17.12 7.75
C ALA A 865 44.61 17.92 9.03
N PRO A 866 43.85 19.06 9.00
CA PRO A 866 43.55 19.81 10.21
C PRO A 866 42.79 19.01 11.26
N PHE A 867 41.88 18.14 10.83
CA PHE A 867 41.07 17.29 11.71
C PHE A 867 41.90 16.17 12.35
N ILE A 868 42.76 15.55 11.56
CA ILE A 868 43.67 14.49 12.02
C ILE A 868 44.59 15.01 13.10
N ASP A 869 45.18 16.20 12.89
CA ASP A 869 46.13 16.80 13.81
C ASP A 869 45.47 17.15 15.16
N SER A 870 44.24 17.65 15.16
CA SER A 870 43.49 17.91 16.39
C SER A 870 43.24 16.63 17.21
N VAL A 871 42.87 15.54 16.55
CA VAL A 871 42.65 14.23 17.24
C VAL A 871 43.96 13.66 17.76
N LYS A 872 45.07 13.72 16.97
CA LYS A 872 46.39 13.23 17.39
C LYS A 872 46.93 14.00 18.56
N LEU A 873 46.72 15.30 18.61
CA LEU A 873 47.14 16.13 19.73
C LEU A 873 46.43 15.74 21.02
N LEU A 874 45.13 15.53 21.01
CA LEU A 874 44.38 15.07 22.17
C LEU A 874 44.79 13.64 22.57
N TRP A 875 45.02 12.76 21.57
CA TRP A 875 45.57 11.42 21.84
C TRP A 875 46.89 11.49 22.61
N THR A 876 47.81 12.35 22.12
CA THR A 876 49.12 12.52 22.74
C THR A 876 49.05 13.06 24.15
N ASP A 877 48.12 14.00 24.40
CA ASP A 877 47.87 14.58 25.71
C ASP A 877 47.45 13.50 26.74
N LEU A 878 46.66 12.54 26.33
CA LEU A 878 46.08 11.49 27.20
C LEU A 878 46.95 10.22 27.30
N PHE A 879 47.54 9.79 26.19
CA PHE A 879 48.17 8.48 26.07
C PHE A 879 49.69 8.53 25.82
N GLY A 880 50.24 9.69 25.48
CA GLY A 880 51.58 9.84 24.97
C GLY A 880 51.68 9.63 23.45
N ALA A 881 52.91 9.46 22.96
CA ALA A 881 53.13 9.24 21.51
C ALA A 881 52.46 7.92 21.04
N TYR A 882 51.99 7.92 19.80
CA TYR A 882 51.28 6.76 19.20
C TYR A 882 52.12 5.50 19.20
#